data_5c27138d327056358b9e51954544e895
#
_entry.id   5c27138d327056358b9e51954544e895
#
_cell.length_a   1.000
_cell.length_b   1.000
_cell.length_c   1.000
_cell.angle_alpha   90.00
_cell.angle_beta   90.00
_cell.angle_gamma   90.00
#
_symmetry.space_group_name_H-M   'P 1'
#
loop_
_entity.id
_entity.type
_entity.pdbx_description
1 polymer ?
#
loop_
_entity_poly.entity_id
_entity_poly.type
_entity_poly.pdbx_seq_one_letter_code
_entity_poly.pdbx_strand_id
1 'polypeptide(L)'
;MAPPRLSLGHPLALIAFGGGLGLVSPASLQAATFNVSSAQDIENALELAQPGDTLVMQNGNWTNQSIDFEGFGTASNPITLRAETPGGVILNGSSNLRISGDHLVVDGLHFQGGNASNAGHVVQFRGSNGEATNSRLTNSVIESYNPPDISDRYFWVSLYGEGNRVDNNRFIDQNHSGVTVVAWLDGTPANHVIEANHFADRPEGNSNGFEAIRIGTSSQATTNANVTVQNNLFERVDGEIEIISNKSNDNTYRYNTFLDSAGTLTLRHGDRATVEGNFFLGEDKDRSGGIRVVGEDHTIINNYLANIDDRADAAISIAAGVVDTPANGYQQVINALIAHNTIVDVNGAGISFDWGIGSSDRTLLPEDIAVIGNLIANTGDEIFEGYQEGTVSEFLDNLVFGAPLGLDAQPGITVADPMLVAGADGLLRPSANSPAIDAILNSVVTTDFDGQPRIGLADIGADELSTAQIVRKPLSAQDVGPVWFLDGPGDPGDPGAPGDPGNGGGNPNPRPGTLVIEAENFSSLSDPDGDGNVWTVISTDDASGGEAIQAPSGSRSDASDHDTLANYDITFDVAGTYTAYYLARGFSSSTDSFFTPDTFGVDPDNTETLVSTGEFAWETGGEFVIDEASINVPLEFRLGRREGLAEIDAIIFDLDGDLSFGELFALLETPAPEPEPDALTGDFNSDQFVAQADLDLVLLNFGATEAPEGFNVANTTDGFDDGLVGQNDLDAVLLNFGSSSAAAAVTAVPEPATAGLLGVAGAGLLVRRRRD
;
A
#
# COMPACT_ATOMS: atom_id res chain seq x y z
N MET A 1 -57.53 -25.20 42.81
CA MET A 1 -57.11 -26.36 43.62
C MET A 1 -55.61 -26.25 43.74
N ALA A 2 -55.14 -25.91 44.91
CA ALA A 2 -53.72 -25.76 45.21
C ALA A 2 -53.14 -27.08 45.75
N PRO A 3 -51.88 -27.39 45.48
CA PRO A 3 -51.22 -28.55 46.08
C PRO A 3 -50.60 -28.18 47.45
N PRO A 4 -50.37 -29.16 48.33
CA PRO A 4 -49.99 -28.94 49.73
C PRO A 4 -48.47 -28.79 49.88
N ARG A 5 -48.09 -27.96 50.86
CA ARG A 5 -46.72 -27.80 51.41
C ARG A 5 -46.42 -29.00 52.35
N LEU A 6 -45.19 -29.51 52.23
CA LEU A 6 -44.58 -30.26 53.37
C LEU A 6 -43.23 -29.61 53.71
N SER A 7 -43.19 -29.18 54.97
CA SER A 7 -41.97 -28.76 55.70
C SER A 7 -41.37 -29.94 56.42
N LEU A 8 -40.03 -30.08 56.39
CA LEU A 8 -39.31 -30.78 57.44
C LEU A 8 -37.86 -30.21 57.44
N GLY A 9 -37.56 -29.51 58.55
CA GLY A 9 -36.25 -29.07 58.89
C GLY A 9 -35.46 -30.13 59.62
N HIS A 10 -34.14 -30.15 59.41
CA HIS A 10 -33.17 -30.62 60.42
C HIS A 10 -31.85 -29.86 60.19
N PRO A 11 -31.12 -29.47 61.22
CA PRO A 11 -29.88 -28.70 61.05
C PRO A 11 -28.71 -29.64 60.81
N LEU A 12 -27.91 -29.36 59.76
CA LEU A 12 -26.62 -30.00 59.54
C LEU A 12 -25.48 -29.05 59.98
N ALA A 13 -24.60 -29.60 60.77
CA ALA A 13 -23.44 -28.97 61.39
C ALA A 13 -22.44 -28.48 60.29
N LEU A 14 -21.95 -27.26 60.49
CA LEU A 14 -20.88 -26.64 59.68
C LEU A 14 -19.54 -27.25 60.12
N ILE A 15 -18.95 -28.12 59.31
CA ILE A 15 -17.54 -28.51 59.43
C ILE A 15 -16.75 -27.61 58.51
N ALA A 16 -15.98 -26.65 59.02
CA ALA A 16 -15.05 -25.82 58.31
C ALA A 16 -13.82 -26.65 57.91
N PHE A 17 -13.73 -27.05 56.63
CA PHE A 17 -12.46 -27.46 56.05
C PHE A 17 -11.79 -26.22 55.51
N GLY A 18 -10.73 -25.77 56.15
CA GLY A 18 -9.78 -24.80 55.62
C GLY A 18 -8.94 -25.48 54.53
N GLY A 19 -9.43 -25.40 53.29
CA GLY A 19 -8.65 -25.68 52.07
C GLY A 19 -8.32 -24.35 51.44
N GLY A 20 -7.04 -23.96 51.42
CA GLY A 20 -6.57 -22.83 50.67
C GLY A 20 -6.92 -23.06 49.18
N LEU A 21 -7.79 -22.22 48.62
CA LEU A 21 -7.84 -22.05 47.17
C LEU A 21 -6.52 -21.39 46.79
N GLY A 22 -5.58 -22.19 46.33
CA GLY A 22 -4.52 -21.65 45.46
C GLY A 22 -5.21 -21.08 44.24
N LEU A 23 -5.07 -19.79 44.02
CA LEU A 23 -5.31 -19.18 42.73
C LEU A 23 -4.31 -19.84 41.80
N VAL A 24 -4.77 -20.80 41.00
CA VAL A 24 -4.04 -21.25 39.81
C VAL A 24 -4.17 -20.06 38.86
N SER A 25 -3.12 -19.28 38.73
CA SER A 25 -2.99 -18.38 37.58
C SER A 25 -3.32 -19.18 36.33
N PRO A 26 -4.17 -18.69 35.41
CA PRO A 26 -4.30 -19.32 34.12
C PRO A 26 -2.89 -19.35 33.51
N ALA A 27 -2.35 -20.55 33.26
CA ALA A 27 -1.18 -20.71 32.46
C ALA A 27 -1.55 -20.04 31.13
N SER A 28 -0.78 -19.06 30.65
CA SER A 28 -0.86 -18.59 29.28
C SER A 28 -0.72 -19.82 28.42
N LEU A 29 -1.76 -20.17 27.68
CA LEU A 29 -1.69 -21.21 26.67
C LEU A 29 -0.76 -20.63 25.59
N GLN A 30 0.44 -21.15 25.50
CA GLN A 30 1.36 -20.82 24.42
C GLN A 30 0.69 -21.24 23.11
N ALA A 31 0.70 -20.36 22.10
CA ALA A 31 0.15 -20.64 20.79
C ALA A 31 0.80 -21.90 20.18
N ALA A 32 -0.01 -22.79 19.63
CA ALA A 32 0.45 -24.03 19.06
C ALA A 32 0.65 -23.90 17.55
N THR A 33 1.66 -24.59 17.01
CA THR A 33 1.89 -24.71 15.58
C THR A 33 1.57 -26.11 15.09
N PHE A 34 0.72 -26.21 14.05
CA PHE A 34 0.32 -27.47 13.43
C PHE A 34 0.85 -27.54 12.00
N ASN A 35 1.82 -28.42 11.72
CA ASN A 35 2.27 -28.64 10.36
C ASN A 35 1.25 -29.52 9.61
N VAL A 36 0.76 -29.05 8.47
CA VAL A 36 -0.29 -29.69 7.69
C VAL A 36 0.17 -29.92 6.23
N SER A 37 -0.25 -31.02 5.62
CA SER A 37 0.16 -31.42 4.27
C SER A 37 -1.03 -31.76 3.33
N SER A 38 -2.24 -31.61 3.81
CA SER A 38 -3.48 -31.85 3.07
C SER A 38 -4.67 -31.08 3.67
N ALA A 39 -5.74 -30.90 2.89
CA ALA A 39 -7.00 -30.34 3.40
C ALA A 39 -7.52 -31.11 4.63
N GLN A 40 -7.36 -32.44 4.65
CA GLN A 40 -7.78 -33.27 5.79
C GLN A 40 -6.93 -33.00 7.05
N ASP A 41 -5.63 -32.72 6.89
CA ASP A 41 -4.78 -32.35 8.04
C ASP A 41 -5.21 -31.01 8.62
N ILE A 42 -5.60 -30.04 7.75
CA ILE A 42 -6.17 -28.76 8.18
C ILE A 42 -7.43 -28.99 9.01
N GLU A 43 -8.39 -29.78 8.51
CA GLU A 43 -9.61 -30.10 9.26
C GLU A 43 -9.29 -30.74 10.63
N ASN A 44 -8.37 -31.70 10.67
CA ASN A 44 -7.96 -32.35 11.93
C ASN A 44 -7.28 -31.38 12.90
N ALA A 45 -6.48 -30.45 12.41
CA ALA A 45 -5.81 -29.44 13.24
C ALA A 45 -6.84 -28.44 13.83
N LEU A 46 -7.82 -28.01 13.02
CA LEU A 46 -8.88 -27.10 13.44
C LEU A 46 -9.78 -27.65 14.54
N GLU A 47 -9.93 -28.98 14.65
CA GLU A 47 -10.63 -29.61 15.80
C GLU A 47 -9.95 -29.29 17.14
N LEU A 48 -8.66 -28.96 17.13
CA LEU A 48 -7.82 -28.74 18.31
C LEU A 48 -7.43 -27.27 18.49
N ALA A 49 -7.43 -26.50 17.41
CA ALA A 49 -6.93 -25.14 17.36
C ALA A 49 -7.67 -24.20 18.32
N GLN A 50 -6.91 -23.34 18.96
CA GLN A 50 -7.37 -22.29 19.86
C GLN A 50 -6.98 -20.91 19.29
N PRO A 51 -7.58 -19.81 19.78
CA PRO A 51 -7.11 -18.47 19.40
C PRO A 51 -5.61 -18.28 19.59
N GLY A 52 -4.94 -17.78 18.53
CA GLY A 52 -3.49 -17.59 18.47
C GLY A 52 -2.72 -18.74 17.79
N ASP A 53 -3.35 -19.88 17.53
CA ASP A 53 -2.68 -21.01 16.91
C ASP A 53 -2.45 -20.82 15.41
N THR A 54 -1.35 -21.42 14.92
CA THR A 54 -0.94 -21.33 13.51
C THR A 54 -0.94 -22.72 12.86
N LEU A 55 -1.56 -22.84 11.70
CA LEU A 55 -1.50 -23.99 10.81
C LEU A 55 -0.50 -23.68 9.68
N VAL A 56 0.61 -24.41 9.63
CA VAL A 56 1.67 -24.21 8.63
C VAL A 56 1.52 -25.25 7.53
N MET A 57 1.17 -24.81 6.35
CA MET A 57 1.03 -25.65 5.15
C MET A 57 2.42 -25.95 4.58
N GLN A 58 2.77 -27.23 4.45
CA GLN A 58 4.05 -27.66 3.89
C GLN A 58 4.21 -27.23 2.44
N ASN A 59 5.39 -26.75 2.07
CA ASN A 59 5.73 -26.38 0.70
C ASN A 59 5.47 -27.52 -0.30
N GLY A 60 5.07 -27.17 -1.50
CA GLY A 60 4.82 -28.11 -2.60
C GLY A 60 3.47 -27.93 -3.28
N ASN A 61 3.12 -28.89 -4.16
CA ASN A 61 1.88 -28.85 -4.93
C ASN A 61 0.70 -29.39 -4.13
N TRP A 62 -0.30 -28.56 -3.92
CA TRP A 62 -1.59 -28.90 -3.31
C TRP A 62 -2.64 -29.04 -4.41
N THR A 63 -2.66 -30.21 -5.07
CA THR A 63 -3.47 -30.47 -6.24
C THR A 63 -4.88 -30.94 -5.86
N ASN A 64 -5.91 -30.28 -6.42
CA ASN A 64 -7.33 -30.60 -6.23
C ASN A 64 -7.76 -30.62 -4.75
N GLN A 65 -7.25 -29.69 -3.95
CA GLN A 65 -7.59 -29.57 -2.54
C GLN A 65 -8.82 -28.66 -2.38
N SER A 66 -9.84 -29.10 -1.67
CA SER A 66 -10.94 -28.24 -1.19
C SER A 66 -10.69 -27.99 0.28
N ILE A 67 -10.24 -26.80 0.61
CA ILE A 67 -9.83 -26.44 1.97
C ILE A 67 -11.01 -25.71 2.65
N ASP A 68 -11.42 -26.20 3.80
CA ASP A 68 -12.35 -25.54 4.71
C ASP A 68 -11.59 -25.05 5.93
N PHE A 69 -11.29 -23.76 5.98
CA PHE A 69 -10.64 -23.11 7.10
C PHE A 69 -11.70 -22.44 7.97
N GLU A 70 -12.15 -23.16 9.01
CA GLU A 70 -13.23 -22.75 9.89
C GLU A 70 -12.75 -22.68 11.35
N GLY A 71 -12.83 -21.50 11.97
CA GLY A 71 -12.37 -21.31 13.34
C GLY A 71 -12.87 -20.02 13.96
N PHE A 72 -12.50 -19.83 15.24
CA PHE A 72 -12.86 -18.66 16.01
C PHE A 72 -11.63 -18.16 16.78
N GLY A 73 -10.92 -17.24 16.16
CA GLY A 73 -9.85 -16.47 16.79
C GLY A 73 -10.38 -15.31 17.61
N THR A 74 -9.53 -14.39 17.97
CA THR A 74 -9.88 -13.08 18.55
C THR A 74 -9.04 -12.00 17.87
N ALA A 75 -9.38 -10.74 18.04
CA ALA A 75 -8.65 -9.62 17.46
C ALA A 75 -7.15 -9.64 17.83
N SER A 76 -6.84 -9.95 19.09
CA SER A 76 -5.46 -10.04 19.58
C SER A 76 -4.80 -11.41 19.36
N ASN A 77 -5.57 -12.45 19.01
CA ASN A 77 -5.08 -13.81 18.83
C ASN A 77 -5.86 -14.49 17.68
N PRO A 78 -5.64 -14.13 16.43
CA PRO A 78 -6.28 -14.78 15.27
C PRO A 78 -5.79 -16.23 15.16
N ILE A 79 -6.58 -17.09 14.49
CA ILE A 79 -6.08 -18.38 14.03
C ILE A 79 -5.54 -18.19 12.62
N THR A 80 -4.29 -18.60 12.40
CA THR A 80 -3.60 -18.36 11.13
C THR A 80 -3.42 -19.65 10.34
N LEU A 81 -3.74 -19.63 9.05
CA LEU A 81 -3.36 -20.63 8.05
C LEU A 81 -2.34 -19.99 7.11
N ARG A 82 -1.09 -20.42 7.17
CA ARG A 82 -0.05 -19.85 6.34
C ARG A 82 0.76 -20.88 5.58
N ALA A 83 1.40 -20.44 4.50
CA ALA A 83 2.42 -21.24 3.86
C ALA A 83 3.64 -21.40 4.79
N GLU A 84 4.38 -22.51 4.66
CA GLU A 84 5.69 -22.72 5.31
C GLU A 84 6.68 -21.65 4.84
N THR A 85 6.72 -21.43 3.53
CA THR A 85 7.42 -20.31 2.88
C THR A 85 6.40 -19.57 2.01
N PRO A 86 6.29 -18.25 2.08
CA PRO A 86 5.39 -17.49 1.20
C PRO A 86 5.61 -17.88 -0.27
N GLY A 87 4.52 -18.19 -0.98
CA GLY A 87 4.57 -18.70 -2.36
C GLY A 87 5.00 -20.15 -2.53
N GLY A 88 5.54 -20.80 -1.51
CA GLY A 88 5.96 -22.20 -1.57
C GLY A 88 4.83 -23.24 -1.58
N VAL A 89 3.60 -22.82 -1.23
CA VAL A 89 2.40 -23.64 -1.28
C VAL A 89 1.64 -23.34 -2.58
N ILE A 90 1.75 -24.22 -3.57
CA ILE A 90 1.12 -24.05 -4.89
C ILE A 90 -0.19 -24.82 -4.95
N LEU A 91 -1.30 -24.10 -4.91
CA LEU A 91 -2.64 -24.65 -5.08
C LEU A 91 -2.99 -24.69 -6.57
N ASN A 92 -3.20 -25.89 -7.10
CA ASN A 92 -3.46 -26.09 -8.53
C ASN A 92 -4.63 -27.08 -8.79
N GLY A 93 -4.92 -27.34 -10.07
CA GLY A 93 -6.03 -28.16 -10.46
C GLY A 93 -7.39 -27.53 -10.11
N SER A 94 -8.21 -28.17 -9.31
CA SER A 94 -9.50 -27.64 -8.84
C SER A 94 -9.44 -27.10 -7.39
N SER A 95 -8.27 -26.75 -6.90
CA SER A 95 -8.10 -26.31 -5.51
C SER A 95 -8.85 -25.01 -5.23
N ASN A 96 -9.45 -24.92 -4.05
CA ASN A 96 -10.20 -23.78 -3.58
C ASN A 96 -10.15 -23.70 -2.05
N LEU A 97 -10.43 -22.51 -1.52
CA LEU A 97 -10.40 -22.23 -0.09
C LEU A 97 -11.71 -21.57 0.36
N ARG A 98 -12.28 -22.07 1.45
CA ARG A 98 -13.38 -21.45 2.17
C ARG A 98 -12.95 -21.03 3.54
N ILE A 99 -13.25 -19.81 3.92
CA ILE A 99 -12.95 -19.23 5.23
C ILE A 99 -14.28 -18.96 5.91
N SER A 100 -14.46 -19.42 7.15
CA SER A 100 -15.68 -19.18 7.91
C SER A 100 -15.43 -19.15 9.42
N GLY A 101 -16.08 -18.23 10.11
CA GLY A 101 -15.88 -18.00 11.53
C GLY A 101 -15.42 -16.58 11.80
N ASP A 102 -14.51 -16.38 12.74
CA ASP A 102 -14.15 -15.03 13.21
C ASP A 102 -12.64 -14.93 13.47
N HIS A 103 -12.04 -13.78 13.09
CA HIS A 103 -10.61 -13.48 13.28
C HIS A 103 -9.70 -14.60 12.76
N LEU A 104 -9.78 -14.88 11.45
CA LEU A 104 -8.97 -15.86 10.74
C LEU A 104 -8.04 -15.16 9.76
N VAL A 105 -6.79 -15.60 9.68
CA VAL A 105 -5.79 -15.08 8.75
C VAL A 105 -5.34 -16.16 7.79
N VAL A 106 -5.31 -15.85 6.49
CA VAL A 106 -4.73 -16.69 5.44
C VAL A 106 -3.59 -15.93 4.78
N ASP A 107 -2.40 -16.51 4.76
CA ASP A 107 -1.15 -15.83 4.41
C ASP A 107 -0.26 -16.67 3.49
N GLY A 108 0.32 -16.05 2.45
CA GLY A 108 1.42 -16.57 1.65
C GLY A 108 1.06 -17.67 0.66
N LEU A 109 -0.19 -17.82 0.23
CA LEU A 109 -0.65 -18.87 -0.67
C LEU A 109 -0.48 -18.49 -2.16
N HIS A 110 -0.19 -19.46 -3.02
CA HIS A 110 -0.08 -19.27 -4.46
C HIS A 110 -1.05 -20.19 -5.23
N PHE A 111 -2.10 -19.63 -5.81
CA PHE A 111 -3.02 -20.33 -6.71
C PHE A 111 -2.53 -20.18 -8.15
N GLN A 112 -2.07 -21.26 -8.76
CA GLN A 112 -1.50 -21.26 -10.10
C GLN A 112 -1.86 -22.55 -10.87
N GLY A 113 -2.10 -22.44 -12.17
CA GLY A 113 -2.28 -23.61 -13.05
C GLY A 113 -3.50 -24.45 -12.77
N GLY A 114 -4.59 -23.83 -12.35
CA GLY A 114 -5.85 -24.50 -12.05
C GLY A 114 -7.08 -23.70 -12.47
N ASN A 115 -8.26 -24.17 -12.06
CA ASN A 115 -9.51 -23.43 -12.19
C ASN A 115 -10.54 -23.87 -11.13
N ALA A 116 -11.39 -22.93 -10.72
CA ALA A 116 -12.42 -23.16 -9.71
C ALA A 116 -13.84 -23.19 -10.28
N SER A 117 -14.04 -23.48 -11.57
CA SER A 117 -15.36 -23.48 -12.21
C SER A 117 -16.38 -24.37 -11.49
N ASN A 118 -15.97 -25.52 -10.95
CA ASN A 118 -16.83 -26.40 -10.19
C ASN A 118 -17.18 -25.90 -8.77
N ALA A 119 -16.29 -25.12 -8.17
CA ALA A 119 -16.48 -24.53 -6.83
C ALA A 119 -17.21 -23.19 -6.88
N GLY A 120 -17.09 -22.47 -8.00
CA GLY A 120 -17.65 -21.13 -8.19
C GLY A 120 -16.81 -19.99 -7.60
N HIS A 121 -15.78 -20.31 -6.81
CA HIS A 121 -14.88 -19.35 -6.16
C HIS A 121 -13.50 -19.99 -5.96
N VAL A 122 -12.43 -19.20 -6.07
CA VAL A 122 -11.09 -19.64 -5.67
C VAL A 122 -10.95 -19.49 -4.16
N VAL A 123 -11.23 -18.29 -3.61
CA VAL A 123 -11.31 -18.01 -2.18
C VAL A 123 -12.69 -17.46 -1.84
N GLN A 124 -13.34 -18.02 -0.84
CA GLN A 124 -14.66 -17.59 -0.42
C GLN A 124 -14.72 -17.39 1.10
N PHE A 125 -15.11 -16.21 1.56
CA PHE A 125 -15.30 -15.88 2.97
C PHE A 125 -16.63 -16.38 3.52
N ARG A 126 -16.96 -17.60 3.14
CA ARG A 126 -18.15 -18.34 3.60
C ARG A 126 -17.93 -19.83 3.47
N GLY A 127 -18.12 -20.57 4.56
CA GLY A 127 -18.11 -22.02 4.60
C GLY A 127 -19.50 -22.63 4.72
N SER A 128 -19.55 -23.91 5.09
CA SER A 128 -20.81 -24.63 5.28
C SER A 128 -21.60 -24.18 6.52
N ASN A 129 -20.92 -23.66 7.53
CA ASN A 129 -21.49 -23.31 8.84
C ASN A 129 -21.71 -21.81 9.03
N GLY A 130 -21.32 -20.99 8.06
CA GLY A 130 -21.53 -19.55 8.15
C GLY A 130 -20.57 -18.72 7.28
N GLU A 131 -20.59 -17.44 7.51
CA GLU A 131 -19.75 -16.45 6.85
C GLU A 131 -18.53 -16.14 7.71
N ALA A 132 -17.49 -15.57 7.12
CA ALA A 132 -16.35 -15.09 7.86
C ALA A 132 -16.58 -13.65 8.33
N THR A 133 -16.13 -13.35 9.54
CA THR A 133 -16.08 -12.00 10.10
C THR A 133 -14.68 -11.66 10.55
N ASN A 134 -14.27 -10.38 10.44
CA ASN A 134 -12.97 -9.88 10.88
C ASN A 134 -11.78 -10.76 10.42
N SER A 135 -11.89 -11.35 9.23
CA SER A 135 -10.93 -12.32 8.70
C SER A 135 -10.18 -11.74 7.51
N ARG A 136 -8.95 -12.23 7.26
CA ARG A 136 -8.00 -11.62 6.34
C ARG A 136 -7.46 -12.63 5.33
N LEU A 137 -7.35 -12.22 4.08
CA LEU A 137 -6.53 -12.86 3.04
C LEU A 137 -5.41 -11.90 2.69
N THR A 138 -4.18 -12.29 2.93
CA THR A 138 -3.02 -11.43 2.72
C THR A 138 -1.85 -12.16 2.06
N ASN A 139 -0.90 -11.40 1.52
CA ASN A 139 0.40 -11.89 1.03
C ASN A 139 0.29 -13.09 0.08
N SER A 140 -0.81 -13.19 -0.68
CA SER A 140 -1.15 -14.33 -1.53
C SER A 140 -1.28 -13.94 -3.00
N VAL A 141 -1.10 -14.92 -3.89
CA VAL A 141 -1.19 -14.71 -5.34
C VAL A 141 -2.22 -15.63 -5.95
N ILE A 142 -3.06 -15.08 -6.81
CA ILE A 142 -3.89 -15.85 -7.75
C ILE A 142 -3.47 -15.46 -9.15
N GLU A 143 -2.86 -16.39 -9.88
CA GLU A 143 -2.24 -16.15 -11.18
C GLU A 143 -2.75 -17.13 -12.22
N SER A 144 -3.26 -16.62 -13.35
CA SER A 144 -3.73 -17.45 -14.48
C SER A 144 -4.61 -18.65 -14.06
N TYR A 145 -5.39 -18.48 -12.97
CA TYR A 145 -6.26 -19.52 -12.44
C TYR A 145 -7.57 -19.52 -13.22
N ASN A 146 -7.50 -20.00 -14.48
CA ASN A 146 -8.49 -19.76 -15.51
C ASN A 146 -9.11 -21.07 -16.08
N PRO A 147 -10.41 -21.07 -16.45
CA PRO A 147 -11.03 -22.19 -17.12
C PRO A 147 -10.64 -22.23 -18.62
N PRO A 148 -10.78 -23.38 -19.27
CA PRO A 148 -10.58 -23.47 -20.72
C PRO A 148 -11.57 -22.64 -21.55
N ASP A 149 -12.79 -22.37 -21.02
CA ASP A 149 -13.81 -21.54 -21.65
C ASP A 149 -13.97 -20.23 -20.86
N ILE A 150 -13.66 -19.10 -21.47
CA ILE A 150 -13.74 -17.79 -20.86
C ILE A 150 -15.16 -17.38 -20.41
N SER A 151 -16.19 -18.06 -20.91
CA SER A 151 -17.58 -17.86 -20.49
C SER A 151 -17.94 -18.62 -19.21
N ASP A 152 -17.09 -19.55 -18.74
CA ASP A 152 -17.26 -20.21 -17.45
C ASP A 152 -17.12 -19.19 -16.33
N ARG A 153 -18.20 -18.99 -15.58
CA ARG A 153 -18.28 -17.92 -14.61
C ARG A 153 -17.94 -18.40 -13.20
N TYR A 154 -16.88 -17.86 -12.63
CA TYR A 154 -16.61 -17.95 -11.20
C TYR A 154 -15.81 -16.73 -10.70
N PHE A 155 -15.64 -16.60 -9.40
CA PHE A 155 -15.02 -15.43 -8.76
C PHE A 155 -13.68 -15.84 -8.14
N TRP A 156 -12.70 -14.95 -8.19
CA TRP A 156 -11.45 -15.28 -7.51
C TRP A 156 -11.60 -15.11 -6.01
N VAL A 157 -12.00 -13.93 -5.54
CA VAL A 157 -12.27 -13.72 -4.12
C VAL A 157 -13.69 -13.25 -3.91
N SER A 158 -14.41 -13.92 -3.01
CA SER A 158 -15.79 -13.57 -2.64
C SER A 158 -15.88 -13.27 -1.16
N LEU A 159 -16.07 -12.00 -0.83
CA LEU A 159 -16.30 -11.52 0.53
C LEU A 159 -17.77 -11.67 0.91
N TYR A 160 -18.03 -12.22 2.08
CA TYR A 160 -19.31 -12.33 2.76
C TYR A 160 -19.10 -11.95 4.23
N GLY A 161 -20.17 -11.66 4.97
CA GLY A 161 -20.10 -11.26 6.38
C GLY A 161 -19.65 -9.83 6.58
N GLU A 162 -18.88 -9.56 7.62
CA GLU A 162 -18.51 -8.22 8.06
C GLU A 162 -17.03 -8.11 8.43
N GLY A 163 -16.42 -6.92 8.22
CA GLY A 163 -15.09 -6.59 8.71
C GLY A 163 -13.92 -7.36 8.08
N ASN A 164 -14.14 -8.04 6.95
CA ASN A 164 -13.07 -8.82 6.33
C ASN A 164 -12.13 -7.95 5.50
N ARG A 165 -10.86 -8.35 5.42
CA ARG A 165 -9.79 -7.64 4.72
C ARG A 165 -9.17 -8.51 3.64
N VAL A 166 -8.93 -7.93 2.47
CA VAL A 166 -8.17 -8.50 1.35
C VAL A 166 -7.07 -7.53 1.00
N ASP A 167 -5.86 -7.81 1.41
CA ASP A 167 -4.77 -6.87 1.30
C ASP A 167 -3.45 -7.53 0.92
N ASN A 168 -2.56 -6.73 0.35
CA ASN A 168 -1.22 -7.18 -0.05
C ASN A 168 -1.24 -8.48 -0.89
N ASN A 169 -2.21 -8.63 -1.82
CA ASN A 169 -2.30 -9.77 -2.73
C ASN A 169 -2.05 -9.35 -4.17
N ARG A 170 -1.73 -10.35 -5.04
CA ARG A 170 -1.67 -10.15 -6.48
C ARG A 170 -2.71 -10.99 -7.19
N PHE A 171 -3.45 -10.36 -8.10
CA PHE A 171 -4.48 -10.98 -8.94
C PHE A 171 -4.12 -10.74 -10.40
N ILE A 172 -3.53 -11.74 -11.05
CA ILE A 172 -2.89 -11.57 -12.35
C ILE A 172 -3.50 -12.49 -13.41
N ASP A 173 -3.78 -11.92 -14.60
CA ASP A 173 -4.23 -12.65 -15.79
C ASP A 173 -5.55 -13.43 -15.57
N GLN A 174 -6.54 -12.83 -14.92
CA GLN A 174 -7.89 -13.38 -14.92
C GLN A 174 -8.57 -13.11 -16.27
N ASN A 175 -8.75 -14.13 -17.09
CA ASN A 175 -9.25 -13.97 -18.46
C ASN A 175 -10.68 -14.45 -18.69
N HIS A 176 -11.44 -14.81 -17.64
CA HIS A 176 -12.78 -15.39 -17.73
C HIS A 176 -13.86 -14.54 -17.07
N SER A 177 -15.13 -14.86 -17.36
CA SER A 177 -16.29 -14.23 -16.74
C SER A 177 -16.29 -14.44 -15.21
N GLY A 178 -16.67 -13.41 -14.48
CA GLY A 178 -16.67 -13.35 -13.02
C GLY A 178 -15.72 -12.27 -12.50
N VAL A 179 -16.13 -11.60 -11.46
CA VAL A 179 -15.39 -10.52 -10.83
C VAL A 179 -14.16 -11.06 -10.11
N THR A 180 -13.04 -10.32 -10.12
CA THR A 180 -11.84 -10.74 -9.38
C THR A 180 -12.10 -10.72 -7.88
N VAL A 181 -12.50 -9.58 -7.31
CA VAL A 181 -12.90 -9.45 -5.90
C VAL A 181 -14.33 -8.92 -5.82
N VAL A 182 -15.24 -9.68 -5.21
CA VAL A 182 -16.63 -9.27 -5.05
C VAL A 182 -17.06 -9.26 -3.59
N ALA A 183 -17.65 -8.15 -3.14
CA ALA A 183 -18.34 -8.09 -1.86
C ALA A 183 -19.83 -8.40 -2.05
N TRP A 184 -20.29 -9.50 -1.47
CA TRP A 184 -21.69 -9.90 -1.42
C TRP A 184 -22.34 -9.30 -0.17
N LEU A 185 -23.43 -8.58 -0.34
CA LEU A 185 -24.12 -7.90 0.74
C LEU A 185 -25.41 -8.64 1.11
N ASP A 186 -25.75 -8.65 2.36
CA ASP A 186 -26.97 -9.23 2.91
C ASP A 186 -28.01 -8.20 3.37
N GLY A 187 -27.67 -6.90 3.27
CA GLY A 187 -28.51 -5.77 3.70
C GLY A 187 -28.01 -5.12 5.00
N THR A 188 -26.95 -5.65 5.62
CA THR A 188 -26.22 -5.03 6.73
C THR A 188 -24.93 -4.36 6.24
N PRO A 189 -24.32 -3.44 7.00
CA PRO A 189 -23.00 -2.90 6.69
C PRO A 189 -21.94 -4.01 6.63
N ALA A 190 -21.18 -4.05 5.55
CA ALA A 190 -20.15 -5.06 5.34
C ALA A 190 -18.79 -4.66 5.93
N ASN A 191 -18.47 -3.35 5.97
CA ASN A 191 -17.26 -2.80 6.57
C ASN A 191 -15.96 -3.50 6.09
N HIS A 192 -15.93 -3.99 4.84
CA HIS A 192 -14.75 -4.66 4.30
C HIS A 192 -13.69 -3.66 3.88
N VAL A 193 -12.41 -4.10 3.91
CA VAL A 193 -11.27 -3.35 3.39
C VAL A 193 -10.58 -4.16 2.29
N ILE A 194 -10.37 -3.52 1.13
CA ILE A 194 -9.64 -4.08 -0.02
C ILE A 194 -8.49 -3.10 -0.31
N GLU A 195 -7.25 -3.45 0.05
CA GLU A 195 -6.16 -2.50 -0.02
C GLU A 195 -4.80 -3.11 -0.37
N ALA A 196 -3.88 -2.27 -0.84
CA ALA A 196 -2.53 -2.66 -1.19
C ALA A 196 -2.44 -3.89 -2.11
N ASN A 197 -3.48 -4.17 -2.91
CA ASN A 197 -3.47 -5.28 -3.85
C ASN A 197 -3.05 -4.83 -5.25
N HIS A 198 -2.43 -5.73 -5.99
CA HIS A 198 -2.13 -5.57 -7.41
C HIS A 198 -3.14 -6.35 -8.26
N PHE A 199 -3.95 -5.66 -9.03
CA PHE A 199 -4.80 -6.23 -10.07
C PHE A 199 -4.13 -5.98 -11.42
N ALA A 200 -3.73 -7.04 -12.13
CA ALA A 200 -2.96 -6.86 -13.36
C ALA A 200 -3.38 -7.79 -14.51
N ASP A 201 -3.12 -7.31 -15.72
CA ASP A 201 -3.17 -8.11 -16.95
C ASP A 201 -4.52 -8.81 -17.20
N ARG A 202 -5.62 -8.15 -16.85
CA ARG A 202 -6.96 -8.65 -17.14
C ARG A 202 -7.35 -8.27 -18.57
N PRO A 203 -7.41 -9.23 -19.52
CA PRO A 203 -7.71 -8.91 -20.90
C PRO A 203 -9.19 -8.55 -21.11
N GLU A 204 -9.49 -7.92 -22.25
CA GLU A 204 -10.86 -7.56 -22.64
C GLU A 204 -11.78 -8.78 -22.61
N GLY A 205 -12.90 -8.66 -21.89
CA GLY A 205 -13.95 -9.65 -21.80
C GLY A 205 -14.89 -9.64 -23.00
N ASN A 206 -15.69 -10.67 -23.13
CA ASN A 206 -16.66 -10.80 -24.24
C ASN A 206 -18.09 -10.36 -23.84
N SER A 207 -18.31 -9.92 -22.63
CA SER A 207 -19.64 -9.56 -22.09
C SER A 207 -19.49 -8.81 -20.75
N ASN A 208 -20.59 -8.46 -20.11
CA ASN A 208 -20.61 -7.95 -18.74
C ASN A 208 -20.20 -9.03 -17.72
N GLY A 209 -19.53 -8.64 -16.65
CA GLY A 209 -19.06 -9.52 -15.59
C GLY A 209 -17.54 -9.75 -15.57
N PHE A 210 -16.78 -8.80 -16.11
CA PHE A 210 -15.32 -8.81 -16.15
C PHE A 210 -14.72 -7.66 -15.30
N GLU A 211 -15.45 -7.19 -14.31
CA GLU A 211 -14.96 -6.17 -13.36
C GLU A 211 -13.80 -6.71 -12.49
N ALA A 212 -12.83 -5.89 -12.13
CA ALA A 212 -11.83 -6.24 -11.13
C ALA A 212 -12.47 -6.26 -9.72
N ILE A 213 -13.19 -5.20 -9.36
CA ILE A 213 -13.89 -5.14 -8.08
C ILE A 213 -15.37 -4.83 -8.30
N ARG A 214 -16.23 -5.52 -7.56
CA ARG A 214 -17.65 -5.17 -7.48
C ARG A 214 -18.15 -5.19 -6.03
N ILE A 215 -18.74 -4.07 -5.59
CA ILE A 215 -19.32 -3.96 -4.26
C ILE A 215 -20.86 -4.05 -4.38
N GLY A 216 -21.41 -5.15 -3.89
CA GLY A 216 -22.84 -5.44 -3.96
C GLY A 216 -23.31 -5.93 -5.32
N THR A 217 -24.62 -5.96 -5.48
CA THR A 217 -25.34 -6.27 -6.72
C THR A 217 -26.48 -5.27 -6.93
N SER A 218 -27.10 -5.26 -8.10
CA SER A 218 -28.21 -4.36 -8.38
C SER A 218 -29.41 -4.49 -7.40
N SER A 219 -29.53 -5.62 -6.70
CA SER A 219 -30.56 -5.80 -5.67
C SER A 219 -30.23 -5.19 -4.31
N GLN A 220 -28.96 -4.83 -4.08
CA GLN A 220 -28.46 -4.20 -2.86
C GLN A 220 -28.16 -2.68 -3.04
N ALA A 221 -28.66 -2.07 -4.09
CA ALA A 221 -28.38 -0.67 -4.42
C ALA A 221 -28.62 0.34 -3.27
N THR A 222 -29.47 0.01 -2.32
CA THR A 222 -29.78 0.86 -1.14
C THR A 222 -29.14 0.39 0.17
N THR A 223 -28.24 -0.61 0.11
CA THR A 223 -27.55 -1.10 1.30
C THR A 223 -26.38 -0.18 1.62
N ASN A 224 -26.25 0.23 2.87
CA ASN A 224 -25.07 0.93 3.38
C ASN A 224 -23.96 -0.10 3.60
N ALA A 225 -23.02 -0.20 2.67
CA ALA A 225 -22.01 -1.24 2.71
C ALA A 225 -20.74 -0.83 3.48
N ASN A 226 -20.37 0.46 3.48
CA ASN A 226 -19.19 1.01 4.14
C ASN A 226 -17.89 0.28 3.75
N VAL A 227 -17.76 -0.14 2.50
CA VAL A 227 -16.56 -0.81 2.02
C VAL A 227 -15.51 0.23 1.62
N THR A 228 -14.28 0.02 2.05
CA THR A 228 -13.13 0.84 1.65
C THR A 228 -12.27 0.08 0.64
N VAL A 229 -11.98 0.71 -0.50
CA VAL A 229 -11.06 0.23 -1.54
C VAL A 229 -9.95 1.27 -1.66
N GLN A 230 -8.75 0.96 -1.15
CA GLN A 230 -7.68 1.95 -1.06
C GLN A 230 -6.31 1.38 -1.40
N ASN A 231 -5.40 2.25 -1.84
CA ASN A 231 -3.99 1.90 -2.09
C ASN A 231 -3.81 0.68 -3.02
N ASN A 232 -4.75 0.40 -3.93
CA ASN A 232 -4.61 -0.70 -4.88
C ASN A 232 -4.06 -0.18 -6.22
N LEU A 233 -3.28 -1.01 -6.89
CA LEU A 233 -2.84 -0.80 -8.27
C LEU A 233 -3.70 -1.63 -9.23
N PHE A 234 -4.31 -0.96 -10.21
CA PHE A 234 -5.00 -1.57 -11.35
C PHE A 234 -4.16 -1.31 -12.60
N GLU A 235 -3.43 -2.30 -13.07
CA GLU A 235 -2.49 -2.18 -14.17
C GLU A 235 -2.89 -3.07 -15.34
N ARG A 236 -3.15 -2.50 -16.51
CA ARG A 236 -3.63 -3.23 -17.70
C ARG A 236 -4.89 -4.08 -17.42
N VAL A 237 -5.85 -3.49 -16.71
CA VAL A 237 -7.14 -4.11 -16.42
C VAL A 237 -8.15 -3.65 -17.46
N ASP A 238 -8.38 -4.47 -18.48
CA ASP A 238 -9.15 -4.14 -19.68
C ASP A 238 -10.51 -4.86 -19.74
N GLY A 239 -10.90 -5.59 -18.70
CA GLY A 239 -12.00 -6.55 -18.68
C GLY A 239 -13.32 -6.02 -19.25
N GLU A 240 -13.78 -4.87 -18.81
CA GLU A 240 -14.97 -4.20 -19.30
C GLU A 240 -14.95 -2.68 -19.00
N ILE A 241 -16.07 -1.97 -19.23
CA ILE A 241 -16.15 -0.53 -18.94
C ILE A 241 -16.01 -0.22 -17.44
N GLU A 242 -16.36 -1.15 -16.55
CA GLU A 242 -16.30 -0.98 -15.10
C GLU A 242 -15.09 -1.75 -14.54
N ILE A 243 -13.94 -1.09 -14.35
CA ILE A 243 -12.82 -1.66 -13.58
C ILE A 243 -13.31 -1.91 -12.15
N ILE A 244 -13.92 -0.88 -11.54
CA ILE A 244 -14.64 -0.98 -10.28
C ILE A 244 -16.11 -0.68 -10.52
N SER A 245 -17.00 -1.54 -10.03
CA SER A 245 -18.44 -1.37 -10.08
C SER A 245 -19.02 -1.21 -8.68
N ASN A 246 -19.30 0.03 -8.28
CA ASN A 246 -20.02 0.33 -7.05
C ASN A 246 -21.52 0.08 -7.25
N LYS A 247 -22.13 -0.76 -6.40
CA LYS A 247 -23.58 -1.06 -6.45
C LYS A 247 -24.24 -1.01 -5.06
N SER A 248 -23.80 -0.10 -4.21
CA SER A 248 -24.31 0.10 -2.84
C SER A 248 -23.90 1.46 -2.29
N ASN A 249 -24.44 1.84 -1.14
CA ASN A 249 -24.19 3.14 -0.50
C ASN A 249 -22.93 3.16 0.36
N ASP A 250 -22.46 4.39 0.63
CA ASP A 250 -21.46 4.72 1.67
C ASP A 250 -20.09 4.07 1.49
N ASN A 251 -19.65 3.84 0.26
CA ASN A 251 -18.36 3.24 -0.04
C ASN A 251 -17.29 4.30 -0.30
N THR A 252 -16.04 3.99 0.02
CA THR A 252 -14.89 4.86 -0.17
C THR A 252 -13.89 4.22 -1.14
N TYR A 253 -13.47 4.97 -2.15
CA TYR A 253 -12.46 4.61 -3.14
C TYR A 253 -11.36 5.66 -3.10
N ARG A 254 -10.21 5.36 -2.49
CA ARG A 254 -9.18 6.37 -2.29
C ARG A 254 -7.77 5.85 -2.53
N TYR A 255 -6.91 6.76 -3.01
CA TYR A 255 -5.47 6.53 -3.15
C TYR A 255 -5.12 5.31 -4.01
N ASN A 256 -6.03 4.90 -4.90
CA ASN A 256 -5.77 3.84 -5.86
C ASN A 256 -5.10 4.43 -7.12
N THR A 257 -4.31 3.60 -7.80
CA THR A 257 -3.72 3.93 -9.09
C THR A 257 -4.32 3.06 -10.17
N PHE A 258 -4.84 3.69 -11.22
CA PHE A 258 -5.32 3.05 -12.44
C PHE A 258 -4.31 3.38 -13.54
N LEU A 259 -3.54 2.39 -13.98
CA LEU A 259 -2.42 2.55 -14.90
C LEU A 259 -2.66 1.73 -16.18
N ASP A 260 -2.55 2.35 -17.36
CA ASP A 260 -2.68 1.66 -18.66
C ASP A 260 -3.88 0.69 -18.70
N SER A 261 -5.05 1.10 -18.21
CA SER A 261 -6.24 0.26 -18.05
C SER A 261 -7.43 0.80 -18.83
N ALA A 262 -8.13 -0.07 -19.57
CA ALA A 262 -9.33 0.30 -20.34
C ALA A 262 -10.59 0.14 -19.48
N GLY A 263 -11.19 1.24 -19.04
CA GLY A 263 -12.39 1.24 -18.20
C GLY A 263 -12.44 2.40 -17.21
N THR A 264 -13.37 2.35 -16.29
CA THR A 264 -13.67 3.44 -15.35
C THR A 264 -13.85 2.92 -13.93
N LEU A 265 -13.64 3.78 -12.93
CA LEU A 265 -14.28 3.64 -11.63
C LEU A 265 -15.72 4.10 -11.79
N THR A 266 -16.69 3.19 -11.62
CA THR A 266 -18.10 3.47 -11.87
C THR A 266 -18.92 3.42 -10.58
N LEU A 267 -19.52 4.56 -10.21
CA LEU A 267 -20.57 4.63 -9.21
C LEU A 267 -21.89 4.23 -9.90
N ARG A 268 -22.11 2.91 -10.06
CA ARG A 268 -23.19 2.38 -10.91
C ARG A 268 -24.56 2.40 -10.25
N HIS A 269 -24.62 2.18 -8.95
CA HIS A 269 -25.79 2.28 -8.09
C HIS A 269 -25.35 2.65 -6.67
N GLY A 270 -26.31 3.16 -5.90
CA GLY A 270 -26.08 3.60 -4.53
C GLY A 270 -25.65 5.06 -4.46
N ASP A 271 -25.66 5.60 -3.26
CA ASP A 271 -25.46 7.02 -2.94
C ASP A 271 -24.29 7.20 -1.97
N ARG A 272 -23.83 8.43 -1.80
CA ARG A 272 -22.82 8.84 -0.79
C ARG A 272 -21.48 8.12 -0.90
N ALA A 273 -21.09 7.80 -2.12
CA ALA A 273 -19.73 7.29 -2.32
C ALA A 273 -18.72 8.45 -2.31
N THR A 274 -17.53 8.17 -1.75
CA THR A 274 -16.38 9.06 -1.79
C THR A 274 -15.33 8.50 -2.73
N VAL A 275 -14.85 9.33 -3.68
CA VAL A 275 -13.75 9.02 -4.61
C VAL A 275 -12.69 10.08 -4.39
N GLU A 276 -11.59 9.72 -3.71
CA GLU A 276 -10.62 10.68 -3.20
C GLU A 276 -9.18 10.29 -3.53
N GLY A 277 -8.40 11.25 -4.03
CA GLY A 277 -6.94 11.10 -4.15
C GLY A 277 -6.47 9.95 -5.04
N ASN A 278 -7.30 9.50 -5.99
CA ASN A 278 -6.91 8.44 -6.90
C ASN A 278 -6.13 8.99 -8.10
N PHE A 279 -5.23 8.18 -8.65
CA PHE A 279 -4.47 8.47 -9.86
C PHE A 279 -5.04 7.66 -11.02
N PHE A 280 -5.55 8.34 -12.05
CA PHE A 280 -5.96 7.74 -13.31
C PHE A 280 -4.94 8.13 -14.39
N LEU A 281 -4.04 7.21 -14.71
CA LEU A 281 -2.94 7.37 -15.65
C LEU A 281 -3.21 6.50 -16.88
N GLY A 282 -3.84 7.09 -17.89
CA GLY A 282 -4.31 6.34 -19.06
C GLY A 282 -3.21 5.91 -19.99
N GLU A 283 -2.04 6.57 -19.99
CA GLU A 283 -0.92 6.30 -20.89
C GLU A 283 -1.32 6.24 -22.37
N ASP A 284 -2.26 7.11 -22.78
CA ASP A 284 -2.88 7.12 -24.12
C ASP A 284 -3.53 5.78 -24.54
N LYS A 285 -3.89 4.94 -23.57
CA LYS A 285 -4.54 3.66 -23.80
C LYS A 285 -5.93 3.83 -24.39
N ASP A 286 -6.17 3.20 -25.53
CA ASP A 286 -7.51 3.15 -26.12
C ASP A 286 -8.55 2.69 -25.10
N ARG A 287 -9.65 3.44 -24.97
CA ARG A 287 -10.76 3.13 -24.05
C ARG A 287 -10.41 3.22 -22.57
N SER A 288 -9.32 3.88 -22.20
CA SER A 288 -9.12 4.28 -20.81
C SER A 288 -10.16 5.33 -20.39
N GLY A 289 -10.48 5.42 -19.12
CA GLY A 289 -11.47 6.35 -18.62
C GLY A 289 -11.21 6.70 -17.15
N GLY A 290 -11.94 7.69 -16.68
CA GLY A 290 -11.82 8.16 -15.30
C GLY A 290 -13.00 7.69 -14.43
N ILE A 291 -13.85 8.62 -14.01
CA ILE A 291 -14.92 8.39 -13.04
C ILE A 291 -16.29 8.55 -13.70
N ARG A 292 -17.14 7.54 -13.59
CA ARG A 292 -18.52 7.57 -14.07
C ARG A 292 -19.50 7.57 -12.91
N VAL A 293 -20.45 8.52 -12.91
CA VAL A 293 -21.29 8.85 -11.74
C VAL A 293 -22.75 8.61 -12.04
N VAL A 294 -23.45 7.84 -11.17
CA VAL A 294 -24.91 7.65 -11.12
C VAL A 294 -25.32 7.62 -9.65
N GLY A 295 -26.40 8.31 -9.24
CA GLY A 295 -26.89 8.36 -7.87
C GLY A 295 -26.67 9.70 -7.19
N GLU A 296 -26.90 9.79 -5.89
CA GLU A 296 -26.97 11.03 -5.14
C GLU A 296 -25.85 11.19 -4.11
N ASP A 297 -25.56 12.43 -3.71
CA ASP A 297 -24.68 12.79 -2.59
C ASP A 297 -23.22 12.28 -2.71
N HIS A 298 -22.68 12.16 -3.91
CA HIS A 298 -21.31 11.70 -4.12
C HIS A 298 -20.28 12.79 -3.89
N THR A 299 -19.10 12.41 -3.36
CA THR A 299 -17.94 13.30 -3.17
C THR A 299 -16.78 12.81 -4.04
N ILE A 300 -16.28 13.66 -4.95
CA ILE A 300 -15.21 13.35 -5.91
C ILE A 300 -14.14 14.43 -5.75
N ILE A 301 -13.08 14.12 -5.01
CA ILE A 301 -12.12 15.14 -4.57
C ILE A 301 -10.66 14.68 -4.73
N ASN A 302 -9.77 15.65 -4.97
CA ASN A 302 -8.31 15.43 -5.01
C ASN A 302 -7.84 14.35 -6.01
N ASN A 303 -8.63 13.97 -7.02
CA ASN A 303 -8.19 12.97 -7.98
C ASN A 303 -7.32 13.60 -9.07
N TYR A 304 -6.33 12.86 -9.55
CA TYR A 304 -5.49 13.22 -10.69
C TYR A 304 -5.82 12.32 -11.88
N LEU A 305 -6.26 12.91 -12.99
CA LEU A 305 -6.69 12.21 -14.20
C LEU A 305 -5.88 12.74 -15.39
N ALA A 306 -5.07 11.88 -16.01
CA ALA A 306 -4.18 12.29 -17.09
C ALA A 306 -4.05 11.24 -18.21
N ASN A 307 -3.83 11.70 -19.44
CA ASN A 307 -3.59 10.86 -20.63
C ASN A 307 -4.64 9.77 -20.81
N ILE A 308 -5.90 10.04 -20.44
CA ILE A 308 -7.01 9.09 -20.60
C ILE A 308 -7.78 9.34 -21.89
N ASP A 309 -8.31 8.26 -22.44
CA ASP A 309 -9.16 8.26 -23.62
C ASP A 309 -10.62 8.63 -23.26
N ASP A 310 -11.50 8.59 -24.23
CA ASP A 310 -12.92 9.00 -24.11
C ASP A 310 -13.87 7.86 -23.71
N ARG A 311 -13.45 6.87 -22.91
CA ARG A 311 -14.23 5.66 -22.61
C ARG A 311 -15.68 5.93 -22.16
N ALA A 312 -15.90 7.05 -21.48
CA ALA A 312 -17.20 7.49 -21.01
C ALA A 312 -17.47 8.96 -21.38
N ASP A 313 -16.98 9.39 -22.54
CA ASP A 313 -17.10 10.72 -23.15
C ASP A 313 -16.29 11.81 -22.42
N ALA A 314 -15.94 11.62 -21.14
CA ALA A 314 -15.20 12.61 -20.34
C ALA A 314 -14.36 11.95 -19.23
N ALA A 315 -13.42 12.71 -18.66
CA ALA A 315 -12.65 12.27 -17.49
C ALA A 315 -13.54 12.04 -16.26
N ILE A 316 -14.50 12.93 -16.01
CA ILE A 316 -15.57 12.72 -15.03
C ILE A 316 -16.91 12.81 -15.77
N SER A 317 -17.63 11.69 -15.85
CA SER A 317 -18.86 11.57 -16.63
C SER A 317 -20.06 11.43 -15.71
N ILE A 318 -20.91 12.45 -15.65
CA ILE A 318 -22.12 12.48 -14.85
C ILE A 318 -23.29 12.01 -15.72
N ALA A 319 -23.91 10.89 -15.32
CA ALA A 319 -24.94 10.26 -16.12
C ALA A 319 -26.27 11.02 -16.08
N ALA A 320 -26.93 11.10 -17.23
CA ALA A 320 -28.34 11.46 -17.27
C ALA A 320 -29.22 10.35 -16.67
N GLY A 321 -30.24 10.74 -15.90
CA GLY A 321 -31.15 9.84 -15.22
C GLY A 321 -32.39 9.46 -16.03
N VAL A 322 -33.10 8.42 -15.55
CA VAL A 322 -34.39 7.96 -16.06
C VAL A 322 -35.50 8.34 -15.08
N VAL A 323 -36.59 8.91 -15.58
CA VAL A 323 -37.76 9.30 -14.76
C VAL A 323 -38.36 8.09 -14.04
N ASP A 324 -38.63 8.20 -12.74
CA ASP A 324 -39.26 7.18 -11.91
C ASP A 324 -38.53 5.79 -11.99
N THR A 325 -37.21 5.80 -12.17
CA THR A 325 -36.44 4.57 -12.25
C THR A 325 -36.30 3.90 -10.86
N PRO A 326 -36.23 2.56 -10.78
CA PRO A 326 -35.92 1.89 -9.51
C PRO A 326 -34.46 2.17 -9.08
N ALA A 327 -34.13 1.95 -7.80
CA ALA A 327 -32.80 2.19 -7.24
C ALA A 327 -31.64 1.50 -8.01
N ASN A 328 -31.92 0.43 -8.74
CA ASN A 328 -30.96 -0.26 -9.60
C ASN A 328 -31.01 0.17 -11.07
N GLY A 329 -31.66 1.29 -11.38
CA GLY A 329 -31.66 1.90 -12.71
C GLY A 329 -30.58 2.97 -12.87
N TYR A 330 -30.75 3.84 -13.86
CA TYR A 330 -29.99 5.08 -13.98
C TYR A 330 -30.72 6.16 -13.19
N GLN A 331 -30.40 6.29 -11.91
CA GLN A 331 -30.91 7.36 -11.08
C GLN A 331 -30.31 8.69 -11.52
N GLN A 332 -31.07 9.78 -11.32
CA GLN A 332 -30.57 11.12 -11.54
C GLN A 332 -29.42 11.39 -10.56
N VAL A 333 -28.38 12.06 -11.03
CA VAL A 333 -27.31 12.52 -10.13
C VAL A 333 -27.75 13.84 -9.50
N ILE A 334 -27.77 13.87 -8.18
CA ILE A 334 -28.18 15.05 -7.40
C ILE A 334 -27.17 15.28 -6.28
N ASN A 335 -26.84 16.56 -6.02
CA ASN A 335 -26.01 16.99 -4.88
C ASN A 335 -24.63 16.33 -4.85
N ALA A 336 -23.94 16.25 -6.00
CA ALA A 336 -22.57 15.78 -6.06
C ALA A 336 -21.57 16.92 -5.90
N LEU A 337 -20.50 16.67 -5.11
CA LEU A 337 -19.37 17.58 -4.96
C LEU A 337 -18.22 17.08 -5.84
N ILE A 338 -17.75 17.93 -6.77
CA ILE A 338 -16.56 17.68 -7.60
C ILE A 338 -15.55 18.79 -7.29
N ALA A 339 -14.53 18.48 -6.49
CA ALA A 339 -13.65 19.53 -6.00
C ALA A 339 -12.19 19.15 -5.98
N HIS A 340 -11.32 20.13 -6.23
CA HIS A 340 -9.87 19.97 -6.19
C HIS A 340 -9.33 18.80 -7.03
N ASN A 341 -9.98 18.45 -8.15
CA ASN A 341 -9.44 17.48 -9.07
C ASN A 341 -8.52 18.16 -10.10
N THR A 342 -7.48 17.46 -10.55
CA THR A 342 -6.65 17.86 -11.67
C THR A 342 -6.94 16.93 -12.85
N ILE A 343 -7.38 17.50 -13.97
CA ILE A 343 -7.70 16.79 -15.22
C ILE A 343 -6.84 17.39 -16.33
N VAL A 344 -5.94 16.60 -16.91
CA VAL A 344 -4.97 17.11 -17.89
C VAL A 344 -4.75 16.11 -19.03
N ASP A 345 -4.60 16.64 -20.25
CA ASP A 345 -4.24 15.89 -21.46
C ASP A 345 -5.18 14.68 -21.70
N VAL A 346 -6.50 14.92 -21.69
CA VAL A 346 -7.53 13.88 -21.90
C VAL A 346 -8.14 14.01 -23.30
N ASN A 347 -8.47 12.89 -23.95
CA ASN A 347 -9.01 12.89 -25.31
C ASN A 347 -10.49 13.31 -25.39
N GLY A 348 -11.27 13.04 -24.33
CA GLY A 348 -12.67 13.48 -24.21
C GLY A 348 -12.83 14.84 -23.56
N ALA A 349 -14.01 15.12 -23.02
CA ALA A 349 -14.27 16.31 -22.23
C ALA A 349 -13.63 16.23 -20.82
N GLY A 350 -13.47 17.38 -20.16
CA GLY A 350 -13.05 17.41 -18.75
C GLY A 350 -14.13 16.82 -17.83
N ILE A 351 -15.31 17.45 -17.82
CA ILE A 351 -16.50 16.99 -17.09
C ILE A 351 -17.70 17.01 -18.03
N SER A 352 -18.40 15.88 -18.16
CA SER A 352 -19.67 15.78 -18.88
C SER A 352 -20.84 15.74 -17.92
N PHE A 353 -21.88 16.54 -18.16
CA PHE A 353 -23.11 16.63 -17.36
C PHE A 353 -24.31 15.91 -17.98
N ASP A 354 -24.16 15.24 -19.08
CA ASP A 354 -25.28 14.62 -19.78
C ASP A 354 -24.98 13.22 -20.34
N TRP A 355 -23.97 12.55 -19.76
CA TRP A 355 -23.52 11.24 -20.27
C TRP A 355 -24.71 10.30 -20.53
N GLY A 356 -24.86 9.94 -21.79
CA GLY A 356 -25.88 9.03 -22.27
C GLY A 356 -27.29 9.62 -22.35
N ILE A 357 -27.47 10.94 -22.34
CA ILE A 357 -28.75 11.61 -22.57
C ILE A 357 -29.41 11.13 -23.86
N GLY A 358 -30.71 10.93 -23.87
CA GLY A 358 -31.47 10.43 -25.03
C GLY A 358 -31.29 8.94 -25.33
N SER A 359 -30.44 8.22 -24.62
CA SER A 359 -30.21 6.77 -24.73
C SER A 359 -30.93 6.05 -23.58
N SER A 360 -31.63 4.94 -23.90
CA SER A 360 -32.27 4.06 -22.88
C SER A 360 -33.21 4.83 -21.89
N ASP A 361 -34.03 5.75 -22.43
CA ASP A 361 -34.98 6.57 -21.67
C ASP A 361 -34.34 7.55 -20.65
N ARG A 362 -33.03 7.80 -20.72
CA ARG A 362 -32.34 8.80 -19.91
C ARG A 362 -32.70 10.21 -20.41
N THR A 363 -33.37 10.96 -19.60
CA THR A 363 -33.90 12.31 -19.95
C THR A 363 -33.72 13.34 -18.85
N LEU A 364 -33.31 12.89 -17.64
CA LEU A 364 -33.10 13.81 -16.51
C LEU A 364 -31.61 14.19 -16.47
N LEU A 365 -31.35 15.49 -16.59
CA LEU A 365 -30.02 16.03 -16.36
C LEU A 365 -29.67 16.03 -14.87
N PRO A 366 -28.41 16.03 -14.48
CA PRO A 366 -27.99 16.19 -13.09
C PRO A 366 -28.52 17.52 -12.50
N GLU A 367 -28.69 17.54 -11.18
CA GLU A 367 -29.12 18.72 -10.42
C GLU A 367 -28.21 18.94 -9.21
N ASP A 368 -28.06 20.21 -8.79
CA ASP A 368 -27.32 20.63 -7.59
C ASP A 368 -25.86 20.13 -7.54
N ILE A 369 -25.17 20.15 -8.67
CA ILE A 369 -23.76 19.77 -8.72
C ILE A 369 -22.90 20.96 -8.29
N ALA A 370 -21.99 20.76 -7.32
CA ALA A 370 -20.99 21.75 -6.94
C ALA A 370 -19.64 21.43 -7.62
N VAL A 371 -19.09 22.40 -8.37
CA VAL A 371 -17.80 22.25 -9.10
C VAL A 371 -16.85 23.31 -8.56
N ILE A 372 -15.91 22.90 -7.69
CA ILE A 372 -15.11 23.80 -6.85
C ILE A 372 -13.62 23.50 -6.95
N GLY A 373 -12.82 24.51 -7.25
CA GLY A 373 -11.35 24.41 -7.15
C GLY A 373 -10.70 23.39 -8.08
N ASN A 374 -11.36 22.99 -9.19
CA ASN A 374 -10.77 22.03 -10.12
C ASN A 374 -9.84 22.72 -11.11
N LEU A 375 -8.74 22.03 -11.49
CA LEU A 375 -7.86 22.40 -12.57
C LEU A 375 -8.12 21.48 -13.76
N ILE A 376 -8.53 22.04 -14.91
CA ILE A 376 -8.84 21.27 -16.11
C ILE A 376 -8.10 21.88 -17.30
N ALA A 377 -7.21 21.11 -17.94
CA ALA A 377 -6.41 21.62 -19.04
C ALA A 377 -6.21 20.61 -20.17
N ASN A 378 -6.18 21.11 -21.42
CA ASN A 378 -5.84 20.35 -22.62
C ASN A 378 -6.78 19.14 -22.82
N THR A 379 -8.10 19.37 -22.79
CA THR A 379 -9.08 18.35 -23.16
C THR A 379 -9.21 18.26 -24.69
N GLY A 380 -9.51 17.08 -25.21
CA GLY A 380 -9.73 16.85 -26.65
C GLY A 380 -11.04 17.46 -27.15
N ASP A 381 -12.03 17.49 -26.28
CA ASP A 381 -13.34 18.12 -26.48
C ASP A 381 -13.51 19.34 -25.57
N GLU A 382 -14.75 19.70 -25.24
CA GLU A 382 -15.05 20.83 -24.35
C GLU A 382 -14.60 20.57 -22.91
N ILE A 383 -14.25 21.64 -22.18
CA ILE A 383 -13.94 21.53 -20.74
C ILE A 383 -15.16 20.98 -19.99
N PHE A 384 -16.35 21.56 -20.24
CA PHE A 384 -17.63 21.20 -19.66
C PHE A 384 -18.63 20.83 -20.73
N GLU A 385 -18.83 19.54 -20.97
CA GLU A 385 -19.76 19.05 -21.98
C GLU A 385 -21.18 18.91 -21.41
N GLY A 386 -22.19 19.15 -22.26
CA GLY A 386 -23.60 18.90 -21.93
C GLY A 386 -24.20 19.79 -20.83
N TYR A 387 -23.51 20.85 -20.43
CA TYR A 387 -24.02 21.79 -19.42
C TYR A 387 -25.32 22.44 -19.86
N GLN A 388 -26.28 22.49 -18.95
CA GLN A 388 -27.52 23.31 -19.09
C GLN A 388 -27.75 24.11 -17.80
N GLU A 389 -28.43 25.26 -17.93
CA GLU A 389 -28.76 26.09 -16.76
C GLU A 389 -29.58 25.29 -15.73
N GLY A 390 -29.12 25.27 -14.46
CA GLY A 390 -29.69 24.51 -13.37
C GLY A 390 -29.03 23.17 -13.08
N THR A 391 -28.13 22.68 -13.94
CA THR A 391 -27.36 21.45 -13.68
C THR A 391 -26.35 21.64 -12.54
N VAL A 392 -25.64 22.73 -12.58
CA VAL A 392 -24.63 23.09 -11.57
C VAL A 392 -25.19 24.19 -10.67
N SER A 393 -25.19 23.94 -9.37
CA SER A 393 -25.62 24.91 -8.36
C SER A 393 -24.53 25.94 -8.07
N GLU A 394 -23.26 25.53 -8.15
CA GLU A 394 -22.12 26.38 -7.87
C GLU A 394 -20.91 26.03 -8.72
N PHE A 395 -20.36 27.03 -9.45
CA PHE A 395 -18.98 27.05 -9.91
C PHE A 395 -18.19 27.99 -9.01
N LEU A 396 -17.10 27.52 -8.42
CA LEU A 396 -16.26 28.34 -7.54
C LEU A 396 -14.78 28.00 -7.75
N ASP A 397 -13.97 29.02 -8.01
CA ASP A 397 -12.50 28.94 -8.04
C ASP A 397 -11.93 27.85 -8.98
N ASN A 398 -12.58 27.53 -10.10
CA ASN A 398 -12.05 26.59 -11.10
C ASN A 398 -11.11 27.31 -12.08
N LEU A 399 -10.00 26.65 -12.44
CA LEU A 399 -9.03 27.11 -13.42
C LEU A 399 -9.04 26.18 -14.65
N VAL A 400 -9.29 26.73 -15.83
CA VAL A 400 -9.42 25.94 -17.06
C VAL A 400 -8.60 26.52 -18.20
N PHE A 401 -8.08 25.64 -19.10
CA PHE A 401 -7.21 26.07 -20.21
C PHE A 401 -7.18 25.05 -21.36
N GLY A 402 -6.89 25.54 -22.57
CA GLY A 402 -6.46 24.73 -23.70
C GLY A 402 -7.57 24.14 -24.57
N ALA A 403 -8.86 24.29 -24.19
CA ALA A 403 -10.01 23.82 -24.95
C ALA A 403 -11.19 24.78 -24.88
N PRO A 404 -12.24 24.63 -25.75
CA PRO A 404 -13.48 25.39 -25.59
C PRO A 404 -14.13 25.13 -24.24
N LEU A 405 -14.74 26.18 -23.64
CA LEU A 405 -15.34 26.05 -22.32
C LEU A 405 -16.57 25.13 -22.30
N GLY A 406 -17.33 25.04 -23.41
CA GLY A 406 -18.56 24.24 -23.50
C GLY A 406 -19.81 24.92 -22.93
N LEU A 407 -19.64 26.09 -22.33
CA LEU A 407 -20.72 26.91 -21.76
C LEU A 407 -20.37 28.39 -21.86
N ASP A 408 -21.34 29.28 -21.63
CA ASP A 408 -21.10 30.71 -21.50
C ASP A 408 -20.23 31.00 -20.27
N ALA A 409 -19.39 32.03 -20.33
CA ALA A 409 -18.54 32.43 -19.21
C ALA A 409 -19.33 32.59 -17.92
N GLN A 410 -18.95 31.88 -16.88
CA GLN A 410 -19.59 31.89 -15.56
C GLN A 410 -18.66 32.49 -14.49
N PRO A 411 -19.22 33.15 -13.46
CA PRO A 411 -18.48 33.41 -12.24
C PRO A 411 -17.92 32.08 -11.64
N GLY A 412 -16.75 32.12 -11.05
CA GLY A 412 -16.11 30.92 -10.45
C GLY A 412 -15.38 30.03 -11.45
N ILE A 413 -15.27 30.44 -12.72
CA ILE A 413 -14.44 29.80 -13.73
C ILE A 413 -13.43 30.82 -14.29
N THR A 414 -12.15 30.57 -14.10
CA THR A 414 -11.05 31.37 -14.63
C THR A 414 -10.45 30.64 -15.83
N VAL A 415 -10.40 31.30 -16.99
CA VAL A 415 -9.73 30.76 -18.17
C VAL A 415 -8.33 31.36 -18.27
N ALA A 416 -7.33 30.61 -17.86
CA ALA A 416 -5.93 31.04 -17.90
C ALA A 416 -4.99 29.81 -17.96
N ASP A 417 -3.78 30.01 -18.51
CA ASP A 417 -2.75 28.99 -18.56
C ASP A 417 -2.32 28.60 -17.13
N PRO A 418 -2.49 27.33 -16.68
CA PRO A 418 -2.09 26.86 -15.38
C PRO A 418 -0.57 26.73 -15.21
N MET A 419 0.21 26.97 -16.23
CA MET A 419 1.68 26.91 -16.21
C MET A 419 2.21 25.60 -15.62
N LEU A 420 1.66 24.46 -16.08
CA LEU A 420 2.00 23.14 -15.59
C LEU A 420 3.44 22.76 -15.94
N VAL A 421 4.11 22.08 -15.00
CA VAL A 421 5.45 21.53 -15.15
C VAL A 421 5.44 20.07 -14.66
N ALA A 422 6.23 19.22 -15.33
CA ALA A 422 6.38 17.84 -14.88
C ALA A 422 7.21 17.79 -13.58
N GLY A 423 6.66 17.12 -12.56
CA GLY A 423 7.38 16.75 -11.34
C GLY A 423 8.39 15.61 -11.59
N ALA A 424 9.16 15.25 -10.57
CA ALA A 424 10.09 14.11 -10.64
C ALA A 424 9.38 12.76 -10.81
N ASP A 425 8.12 12.68 -10.40
CA ASP A 425 7.20 11.56 -10.55
C ASP A 425 6.48 11.52 -11.92
N GLY A 426 6.77 12.48 -12.80
CA GLY A 426 6.15 12.62 -14.12
C GLY A 426 4.78 13.30 -14.10
N LEU A 427 4.19 13.58 -12.95
CA LEU A 427 2.90 14.26 -12.86
C LEU A 427 3.03 15.75 -13.20
N LEU A 428 2.03 16.28 -13.90
CA LEU A 428 1.96 17.71 -14.22
C LEU A 428 1.40 18.49 -13.03
N ARG A 429 2.20 19.44 -12.53
CA ARG A 429 1.87 20.27 -11.36
C ARG A 429 1.91 21.76 -11.70
N PRO A 430 1.11 22.62 -11.03
CA PRO A 430 1.23 24.06 -11.20
C PRO A 430 2.63 24.56 -10.79
N SER A 431 3.25 25.38 -11.64
CA SER A 431 4.50 26.04 -11.26
C SER A 431 4.24 27.17 -10.23
N ALA A 432 5.27 27.60 -9.49
CA ALA A 432 5.15 28.65 -8.46
C ALA A 432 4.60 30.01 -8.96
N ASN A 433 4.53 30.24 -10.27
CA ASN A 433 3.94 31.45 -10.87
C ASN A 433 2.55 31.18 -11.45
N SER A 434 2.01 30.01 -11.27
CA SER A 434 0.69 29.61 -11.79
C SER A 434 -0.42 30.45 -11.13
N PRO A 435 -1.46 30.80 -11.87
CA PRO A 435 -2.66 31.40 -11.27
C PRO A 435 -3.44 30.43 -10.37
N ALA A 436 -3.06 29.14 -10.30
CA ALA A 436 -3.64 28.16 -9.40
C ALA A 436 -3.14 28.37 -7.95
N ILE A 437 -1.94 28.92 -7.76
CA ILE A 437 -1.28 29.01 -6.46
C ILE A 437 -1.95 30.03 -5.56
N ASP A 438 -2.18 29.66 -4.28
CA ASP A 438 -2.79 30.51 -3.23
C ASP A 438 -4.11 31.15 -3.68
N ALA A 439 -4.96 30.43 -4.42
CA ALA A 439 -6.13 31.01 -5.08
C ALA A 439 -7.44 30.82 -4.32
N ILE A 440 -7.54 29.85 -3.39
CA ILE A 440 -8.78 29.46 -2.70
C ILE A 440 -8.71 29.86 -1.22
N LEU A 441 -9.64 30.72 -0.78
CA LEU A 441 -9.69 31.21 0.62
C LEU A 441 -10.28 30.17 1.60
N ASN A 442 -11.26 29.39 1.17
CA ASN A 442 -11.94 28.42 2.02
C ASN A 442 -12.00 27.10 1.27
N SER A 443 -10.92 26.31 1.31
CA SER A 443 -10.89 25.00 0.71
C SER A 443 -11.89 24.05 1.39
N VAL A 444 -12.54 23.22 0.60
CA VAL A 444 -13.44 22.17 1.09
C VAL A 444 -12.68 20.90 1.49
N VAL A 445 -11.37 20.84 1.21
CA VAL A 445 -10.47 19.75 1.57
C VAL A 445 -9.24 20.30 2.29
N THR A 446 -8.71 19.55 3.24
CA THR A 446 -7.62 19.98 4.13
C THR A 446 -6.24 19.48 3.72
N THR A 447 -6.19 18.43 2.91
CA THR A 447 -4.95 17.85 2.37
C THR A 447 -5.07 17.75 0.86
N ASP A 448 -3.95 17.70 0.17
CA ASP A 448 -3.87 17.47 -1.26
C ASP A 448 -3.77 15.98 -1.62
N PHE A 449 -3.60 15.65 -2.90
CA PHE A 449 -3.48 14.26 -3.36
C PHE A 449 -2.17 13.58 -2.94
N ASP A 450 -1.11 14.35 -2.69
CA ASP A 450 0.18 13.89 -2.16
C ASP A 450 0.14 13.63 -0.64
N GLY A 451 -0.96 13.99 0.02
CA GLY A 451 -1.13 13.93 1.46
C GLY A 451 -0.54 15.14 2.19
N GLN A 452 -0.12 16.18 1.47
CA GLN A 452 0.41 17.40 2.06
C GLN A 452 -0.74 18.29 2.56
N PRO A 453 -0.59 18.98 3.70
CA PRO A 453 -1.65 19.82 4.22
C PRO A 453 -1.79 21.10 3.37
N ARG A 454 -3.03 21.51 3.08
CA ARG A 454 -3.36 22.80 2.47
C ARG A 454 -3.31 23.88 3.53
N ILE A 455 -2.31 24.76 3.47
CA ILE A 455 -2.03 25.75 4.52
C ILE A 455 -2.20 27.17 3.97
N GLY A 456 -3.07 27.96 4.59
CA GLY A 456 -3.32 29.35 4.20
C GLY A 456 -4.39 29.49 3.16
N LEU A 457 -4.06 30.03 1.99
CA LEU A 457 -4.90 29.97 0.80
C LEU A 457 -4.52 28.67 0.06
N ALA A 458 -5.50 27.87 -0.26
CA ALA A 458 -5.25 26.62 -0.97
C ALA A 458 -5.08 26.83 -2.48
N ASP A 459 -4.38 25.92 -3.11
CA ASP A 459 -4.19 25.90 -4.56
C ASP A 459 -5.40 25.30 -5.28
N ILE A 460 -5.58 25.70 -6.54
CA ILE A 460 -6.59 25.10 -7.42
C ILE A 460 -6.03 23.79 -8.02
N GLY A 461 -6.83 22.75 -8.00
CA GLY A 461 -6.46 21.41 -8.45
C GLY A 461 -6.16 20.46 -7.29
N ALA A 462 -5.67 19.27 -7.64
CA ALA A 462 -5.39 18.21 -6.67
C ALA A 462 -4.10 18.44 -5.87
N ASP A 463 -3.17 19.24 -6.39
CA ASP A 463 -1.86 19.52 -5.82
C ASP A 463 -1.85 20.81 -4.99
N GLU A 464 -1.04 20.86 -3.96
CA GLU A 464 -0.69 22.04 -3.18
C GLU A 464 0.81 22.29 -3.32
N LEU A 465 1.22 23.49 -3.74
CA LEU A 465 2.63 23.85 -3.81
C LEU A 465 3.24 23.91 -2.40
N SER A 466 3.85 22.83 -1.98
CA SER A 466 4.35 22.66 -0.62
C SER A 466 5.79 22.16 -0.61
N THR A 467 6.48 22.39 0.51
CA THR A 467 7.78 21.77 0.83
C THR A 467 7.63 20.64 1.86
N ALA A 468 6.39 20.33 2.27
CA ALA A 468 6.11 19.21 3.14
C ALA A 468 6.44 17.88 2.42
N GLN A 469 6.67 16.83 3.18
CA GLN A 469 6.96 15.52 2.61
C GLN A 469 5.78 15.03 1.77
N ILE A 470 6.06 14.47 0.60
CA ILE A 470 5.08 13.73 -0.20
C ILE A 470 4.86 12.38 0.49
N VAL A 471 3.64 12.12 0.92
CA VAL A 471 3.23 10.90 1.63
C VAL A 471 2.59 9.89 0.66
N ARG A 472 2.00 10.37 -0.44
CA ARG A 472 1.30 9.57 -1.45
C ARG A 472 1.88 9.84 -2.83
N LYS A 473 1.91 8.82 -3.66
CA LYS A 473 2.37 8.88 -5.06
C LYS A 473 1.58 7.87 -5.88
N PRO A 474 1.60 7.93 -7.20
CA PRO A 474 1.14 6.83 -8.03
C PRO A 474 1.85 5.52 -7.62
N LEU A 475 1.07 4.47 -7.43
CA LEU A 475 1.58 3.15 -7.03
C LEU A 475 2.20 2.43 -8.22
N SER A 476 3.25 1.70 -7.96
CA SER A 476 3.89 0.75 -8.85
C SER A 476 3.68 -0.69 -8.36
N ALA A 477 4.08 -1.67 -9.16
CA ALA A 477 4.02 -3.07 -8.75
C ALA A 477 4.90 -3.39 -7.53
N GLN A 478 5.90 -2.57 -7.23
CA GLN A 478 6.74 -2.70 -6.03
C GLN A 478 6.06 -2.18 -4.75
N ASP A 479 5.09 -1.29 -4.88
CA ASP A 479 4.42 -0.68 -3.75
C ASP A 479 3.23 -1.52 -3.22
N VAL A 480 2.82 -2.59 -3.92
CA VAL A 480 1.60 -3.36 -3.61
C VAL A 480 1.75 -4.85 -3.89
N GLY A 481 1.04 -5.66 -3.14
CA GLY A 481 1.07 -7.12 -3.27
C GLY A 481 2.38 -7.73 -2.77
N PRO A 482 2.46 -9.07 -2.67
CA PRO A 482 3.60 -9.75 -2.07
C PRO A 482 4.89 -9.57 -2.89
N VAL A 483 5.96 -9.14 -2.22
CA VAL A 483 7.28 -8.95 -2.83
C VAL A 483 7.90 -10.26 -3.29
N TRP A 484 7.70 -11.38 -2.58
CA TRP A 484 8.22 -12.69 -2.95
C TRP A 484 7.82 -13.13 -4.37
N PHE A 485 6.76 -12.58 -4.92
CA PHE A 485 6.32 -12.89 -6.29
C PHE A 485 7.14 -12.16 -7.35
N LEU A 486 7.69 -10.99 -7.03
CA LEU A 486 8.51 -10.21 -7.96
C LEU A 486 9.90 -10.82 -8.14
N ASP A 487 10.42 -11.46 -7.12
CA ASP A 487 11.75 -12.09 -7.13
C ASP A 487 11.81 -13.38 -7.96
N GLY A 488 10.68 -13.83 -8.50
CA GLY A 488 10.51 -15.05 -9.28
C GLY A 488 10.42 -16.32 -8.43
N PRO A 489 9.85 -17.42 -8.94
CA PRO A 489 9.82 -18.67 -8.18
C PRO A 489 11.23 -19.21 -8.05
N GLY A 490 11.74 -19.28 -6.82
CA GLY A 490 12.91 -20.11 -6.51
C GLY A 490 12.67 -21.51 -7.08
N ASP A 491 13.61 -22.01 -7.89
CA ASP A 491 13.52 -23.35 -8.52
C ASP A 491 13.24 -24.42 -7.44
N PRO A 492 12.10 -25.13 -7.45
CA PRO A 492 11.75 -26.13 -6.44
C PRO A 492 12.71 -27.32 -6.40
N GLY A 493 13.76 -27.33 -7.21
CA GLY A 493 14.71 -28.44 -7.40
C GLY A 493 16.11 -28.23 -6.84
N ASP A 494 16.45 -27.10 -6.25
CA ASP A 494 17.78 -26.88 -5.66
C ASP A 494 17.71 -26.64 -4.14
N PRO A 495 17.86 -27.69 -3.33
CA PRO A 495 18.02 -27.53 -1.89
C PRO A 495 19.47 -27.17 -1.57
N GLY A 496 19.90 -25.93 -1.80
CA GLY A 496 21.18 -25.46 -1.33
C GLY A 496 22.05 -24.65 -2.27
N ALA A 497 21.52 -23.91 -3.22
CA ALA A 497 22.26 -22.79 -3.80
C ALA A 497 22.13 -21.58 -2.87
N PRO A 498 23.25 -20.99 -2.39
CA PRO A 498 23.19 -19.68 -1.77
C PRO A 498 22.65 -18.71 -2.84
N GLY A 499 21.64 -17.90 -2.50
CA GLY A 499 21.05 -16.96 -3.41
C GLY A 499 22.11 -16.11 -4.10
N ASP A 500 21.96 -15.94 -5.41
CA ASP A 500 22.73 -14.98 -6.19
C ASP A 500 22.42 -13.58 -5.65
N PRO A 501 23.38 -12.81 -5.14
CA PRO A 501 23.13 -11.46 -4.66
C PRO A 501 23.09 -10.52 -5.87
N GLY A 502 21.92 -10.27 -6.40
CA GLY A 502 21.81 -9.35 -7.53
C GLY A 502 20.40 -9.08 -8.03
N ASN A 503 19.57 -8.42 -7.25
CA ASN A 503 18.75 -7.33 -7.76
C ASN A 503 18.13 -6.59 -6.56
N GLY A 504 18.44 -5.30 -6.41
CA GLY A 504 18.07 -4.49 -5.27
C GLY A 504 16.55 -4.38 -5.12
N GLY A 505 16.02 -5.08 -4.12
CA GLY A 505 14.72 -4.81 -3.58
C GLY A 505 14.73 -3.42 -2.94
N GLY A 506 13.90 -2.52 -3.43
CA GLY A 506 13.64 -1.27 -2.73
C GLY A 506 13.08 -1.61 -1.34
N ASN A 507 13.65 -0.98 -0.33
CA ASN A 507 13.17 -1.00 1.05
C ASN A 507 11.64 -0.77 1.04
N PRO A 508 10.80 -1.62 1.65
CA PRO A 508 9.42 -1.26 1.87
C PRO A 508 9.44 0.01 2.73
N ASN A 509 9.02 1.12 2.16
CA ASN A 509 8.83 2.34 2.94
C ASN A 509 7.92 1.95 4.12
N PRO A 510 8.29 2.22 5.37
CA PRO A 510 7.41 1.94 6.49
C PRO A 510 6.06 2.60 6.22
N ARG A 511 4.97 1.92 6.56
CA ARG A 511 3.63 2.51 6.49
C ARG A 511 3.65 3.88 7.18
N PRO A 512 2.89 4.88 6.71
CA PRO A 512 2.73 6.11 7.49
C PRO A 512 2.34 5.75 8.93
N GLY A 513 3.12 6.24 9.90
CA GLY A 513 2.94 5.88 11.30
C GLY A 513 3.67 4.59 11.74
N THR A 514 4.53 4.00 10.93
CA THR A 514 5.43 2.91 11.35
C THR A 514 6.86 3.44 11.39
N LEU A 515 7.54 3.28 12.52
CA LEU A 515 8.92 3.72 12.74
C LEU A 515 9.79 2.53 13.14
N VAL A 516 10.88 2.31 12.42
CA VAL A 516 11.86 1.24 12.67
C VAL A 516 13.15 1.81 13.23
N ILE A 517 13.67 1.23 14.30
CA ILE A 517 14.87 1.65 14.99
C ILE A 517 15.72 0.42 15.27
N GLU A 518 16.94 0.38 14.72
CA GLU A 518 17.96 -0.58 15.16
C GLU A 518 18.43 -0.18 16.55
N ALA A 519 18.47 -1.12 17.48
CA ALA A 519 18.64 -0.80 18.89
C ALA A 519 20.03 -0.22 19.22
N GLU A 520 21.06 -0.50 18.42
CA GLU A 520 22.41 0.09 18.56
C GLU A 520 22.48 1.57 18.15
N ASN A 521 21.43 2.10 17.50
CA ASN A 521 21.35 3.51 17.05
C ASN A 521 20.80 4.44 18.15
N PHE A 522 21.17 4.22 19.40
CA PHE A 522 20.79 5.10 20.50
C PHE A 522 21.45 6.48 20.43
N SER A 523 20.75 7.53 20.88
CA SER A 523 21.26 8.90 20.96
C SER A 523 22.32 9.07 22.07
N SER A 524 22.12 8.38 23.19
CA SER A 524 23.06 8.43 24.30
C SER A 524 22.89 7.27 25.29
N LEU A 525 23.95 6.96 26.03
CA LEU A 525 23.89 6.06 27.18
C LEU A 525 24.01 6.88 28.47
N SER A 526 23.20 6.56 29.49
CA SER A 526 23.30 7.20 30.79
C SER A 526 23.59 6.19 31.90
N ASP A 527 24.46 6.61 32.83
CA ASP A 527 24.88 5.90 34.03
C ASP A 527 24.72 6.85 35.20
N PRO A 528 23.47 7.04 35.69
CA PRO A 528 23.18 8.05 36.70
C PRO A 528 23.79 7.77 38.05
N ASP A 529 24.08 6.52 38.41
CA ASP A 529 24.72 6.13 39.67
C ASP A 529 26.26 6.12 39.62
N GLY A 530 26.83 6.21 38.40
CA GLY A 530 28.26 6.33 38.15
C GLY A 530 29.04 5.06 38.47
N ASP A 531 28.41 3.90 38.41
CA ASP A 531 29.05 2.61 38.71
C ASP A 531 29.78 2.01 37.49
N GLY A 532 29.62 2.61 36.31
CA GLY A 532 30.26 2.22 35.05
C GLY A 532 29.52 1.12 34.30
N ASN A 533 28.34 0.73 34.74
CA ASN A 533 27.49 -0.26 34.08
C ASN A 533 26.57 0.46 33.07
N VAL A 534 26.80 0.29 31.78
CA VAL A 534 25.99 0.84 30.68
C VAL A 534 25.59 -0.26 29.72
N TRP A 535 24.53 -0.02 28.95
CA TRP A 535 24.21 -0.86 27.80
C TRP A 535 25.42 -0.95 26.84
N THR A 536 25.63 -2.08 26.21
CA THR A 536 26.78 -2.31 25.33
C THR A 536 26.30 -2.84 23.99
N VAL A 537 26.83 -2.31 22.89
CA VAL A 537 26.65 -2.90 21.56
C VAL A 537 27.43 -4.20 21.51
N ILE A 538 26.78 -5.25 21.04
CA ILE A 538 27.36 -6.60 20.85
C ILE A 538 27.20 -7.00 19.39
N SER A 539 28.22 -7.66 18.84
CA SER A 539 28.11 -8.26 17.49
C SER A 539 27.61 -9.70 17.63
N THR A 540 26.55 -10.04 16.91
CA THR A 540 25.99 -11.39 16.91
C THR A 540 25.38 -11.71 15.53
N ASP A 541 25.69 -12.89 15.00
CA ASP A 541 25.25 -13.33 13.67
C ASP A 541 23.71 -13.54 13.59
N ASP A 542 23.02 -13.52 14.74
CA ASP A 542 21.59 -13.75 14.83
C ASP A 542 20.76 -12.44 14.86
N ALA A 543 21.42 -11.27 14.93
CA ALA A 543 20.76 -9.96 14.94
C ALA A 543 20.63 -9.39 13.53
N SER A 544 19.60 -8.56 13.29
CA SER A 544 19.51 -7.76 12.08
C SER A 544 20.72 -6.83 11.99
N GLY A 545 21.25 -6.58 10.82
CA GLY A 545 22.49 -5.79 10.71
C GLY A 545 23.74 -6.39 11.39
N GLY A 546 23.63 -7.49 12.14
CA GLY A 546 24.73 -8.16 12.84
C GLY A 546 25.14 -7.55 14.18
N GLU A 547 24.42 -6.57 14.69
CA GLU A 547 24.65 -5.90 15.97
C GLU A 547 23.36 -5.83 16.79
N ALA A 548 23.48 -5.81 18.11
CA ALA A 548 22.39 -5.64 19.06
C ALA A 548 22.91 -4.94 20.33
N ILE A 549 22.02 -4.47 21.20
CA ILE A 549 22.44 -3.96 22.51
C ILE A 549 22.16 -4.97 23.62
N GLN A 550 23.07 -5.08 24.56
CA GLN A 550 22.93 -5.97 25.72
C GLN A 550 22.90 -5.17 27.02
N ALA A 551 21.94 -5.48 27.88
CA ALA A 551 21.85 -4.92 29.22
C ALA A 551 23.07 -5.36 30.07
N PRO A 552 23.65 -4.48 30.92
CA PRO A 552 24.74 -4.87 31.80
C PRO A 552 24.25 -5.89 32.85
N SER A 553 25.19 -6.69 33.39
CA SER A 553 24.86 -7.75 34.36
C SER A 553 24.23 -7.22 35.64
N GLY A 554 23.28 -7.97 36.22
CA GLY A 554 22.57 -7.66 37.44
C GLY A 554 21.08 -7.43 37.21
N SER A 555 20.25 -7.61 38.25
CA SER A 555 18.79 -7.44 38.17
C SER A 555 18.34 -6.30 39.04
N ARG A 556 17.32 -5.56 38.60
CA ARG A 556 16.62 -4.53 39.35
C ARG A 556 15.16 -4.93 39.57
N SER A 557 14.62 -4.61 40.72
CA SER A 557 13.23 -4.93 41.07
C SER A 557 12.28 -3.74 40.97
N ASP A 558 12.83 -2.55 40.75
CA ASP A 558 12.07 -1.30 40.76
C ASP A 558 12.44 -0.48 39.51
N ALA A 559 11.46 -0.21 38.68
CA ALA A 559 11.58 0.54 37.48
C ALA A 559 11.88 2.03 37.71
N SER A 560 11.67 2.55 38.90
CA SER A 560 12.07 3.91 39.29
C SER A 560 13.57 4.06 39.57
N ASP A 561 14.33 2.96 39.56
CA ASP A 561 15.78 2.95 39.76
C ASP A 561 16.50 3.01 38.43
N HIS A 562 16.51 4.20 37.81
CA HIS A 562 17.06 4.48 36.48
C HIS A 562 18.60 4.50 36.50
N ASP A 563 19.21 3.40 36.87
CA ASP A 563 20.67 3.32 37.03
C ASP A 563 21.43 3.12 35.70
N THR A 564 20.73 2.67 34.65
CA THR A 564 21.33 2.39 33.33
C THR A 564 20.28 2.54 32.24
N LEU A 565 20.47 3.51 31.35
CA LEU A 565 19.53 3.81 30.26
C LEU A 565 20.24 3.85 28.91
N ALA A 566 19.58 3.29 27.88
CA ALA A 566 19.82 3.64 26.47
C ALA A 566 18.71 4.61 26.04
N ASN A 567 19.09 5.81 25.57
CA ASN A 567 18.16 6.87 25.22
C ASN A 567 18.13 7.06 23.71
N TYR A 568 16.93 7.26 23.17
CA TYR A 568 16.67 7.47 21.75
C TYR A 568 15.88 8.77 21.58
N ASP A 569 16.27 9.60 20.61
CA ASP A 569 15.49 10.75 20.17
C ASP A 569 14.64 10.32 18.97
N ILE A 570 13.34 10.17 19.19
CA ILE A 570 12.38 9.63 18.22
C ILE A 570 11.44 10.73 17.75
N THR A 571 11.18 10.78 16.44
CA THR A 571 10.26 11.73 15.83
C THR A 571 9.13 10.97 15.14
N PHE A 572 7.89 11.25 15.54
CA PHE A 572 6.70 10.70 14.90
C PHE A 572 6.10 11.69 13.90
N ASP A 573 5.63 11.21 12.80
CA ASP A 573 5.02 11.97 11.71
C ASP A 573 3.49 12.01 11.76
N VAL A 574 2.86 11.10 12.51
CA VAL A 574 1.42 10.98 12.67
C VAL A 574 1.05 10.93 14.16
N ALA A 575 -0.01 11.62 14.56
CA ALA A 575 -0.55 11.51 15.92
C ALA A 575 -1.45 10.26 16.05
N GLY A 576 -1.38 9.58 17.20
CA GLY A 576 -2.22 8.44 17.47
C GLY A 576 -1.69 7.57 18.58
N THR A 577 -2.24 6.37 18.71
CA THR A 577 -1.77 5.38 19.67
C THR A 577 -0.88 4.37 18.95
N TYR A 578 0.38 4.32 19.34
CA TYR A 578 1.38 3.42 18.76
C TYR A 578 1.57 2.21 19.65
N THR A 579 1.64 1.04 19.03
CA THR A 579 2.09 -0.20 19.70
C THR A 579 3.59 -0.35 19.46
N ALA A 580 4.35 -0.61 20.51
CA ALA A 580 5.78 -0.92 20.40
C ALA A 580 6.01 -2.42 20.28
N TYR A 581 6.89 -2.79 19.38
CA TYR A 581 7.39 -4.16 19.20
C TYR A 581 8.90 -4.16 19.38
N TYR A 582 9.41 -5.20 20.04
CA TYR A 582 10.84 -5.36 20.33
C TYR A 582 11.33 -6.69 19.81
N LEU A 583 12.33 -6.68 18.95
CA LEU A 583 13.07 -7.89 18.59
C LEU A 583 14.13 -8.12 19.64
N ALA A 584 13.88 -9.05 20.54
CA ALA A 584 14.68 -9.21 21.74
C ALA A 584 14.83 -10.67 22.14
N ARG A 585 15.87 -10.97 22.97
CA ARG A 585 16.05 -12.28 23.57
C ARG A 585 16.62 -12.20 24.99
N GLY A 586 16.33 -13.22 25.77
CA GLY A 586 16.97 -13.52 27.04
C GLY A 586 17.68 -14.87 27.02
N PHE A 587 18.46 -15.19 28.05
CA PHE A 587 19.15 -16.47 28.14
C PHE A 587 18.58 -17.39 29.25
N SER A 588 17.75 -16.85 30.12
CA SER A 588 17.09 -17.58 31.19
C SER A 588 16.00 -16.72 31.81
N SER A 589 15.12 -17.30 32.62
CA SER A 589 14.08 -16.58 33.37
C SER A 589 14.59 -15.57 34.44
N SER A 590 15.86 -15.22 34.41
CA SER A 590 16.48 -14.15 35.19
C SER A 590 17.29 -13.18 34.31
N THR A 591 17.10 -13.23 33.02
CA THR A 591 17.73 -12.40 31.99
C THR A 591 16.77 -12.13 30.84
N ASP A 592 15.46 -12.08 31.10
CA ASP A 592 14.40 -12.11 30.10
C ASP A 592 13.46 -10.89 30.17
N SER A 593 13.94 -9.75 30.66
CA SER A 593 13.11 -8.55 30.71
C SER A 593 13.88 -7.24 30.85
N PHE A 594 13.23 -6.17 30.38
CA PHE A 594 13.71 -4.79 30.47
C PHE A 594 12.54 -3.83 30.77
N PHE A 595 12.84 -2.57 31.04
CA PHE A 595 11.85 -1.51 31.27
C PHE A 595 11.90 -0.44 30.19
N THR A 596 10.80 0.29 29.99
CA THR A 596 10.71 1.51 29.18
C THR A 596 10.30 2.70 30.07
N PRO A 597 11.25 3.26 30.87
CA PRO A 597 10.94 4.26 31.89
C PRO A 597 10.76 5.67 31.28
N ASP A 598 9.78 6.44 31.81
CA ASP A 598 9.53 7.87 31.47
C ASP A 598 9.50 8.17 29.95
N THR A 599 9.01 7.23 29.18
CA THR A 599 9.00 7.30 27.74
C THR A 599 7.99 8.32 27.24
N PHE A 600 8.38 9.17 26.28
CA PHE A 600 7.57 10.22 25.64
C PHE A 600 6.91 11.22 26.58
N GLY A 601 7.38 11.33 27.84
CA GLY A 601 6.79 12.21 28.85
C GLY A 601 5.42 11.78 29.37
N VAL A 602 5.00 10.56 29.06
CA VAL A 602 3.75 9.95 29.50
C VAL A 602 4.05 8.92 30.57
N ASP A 603 3.59 9.19 31.77
CA ASP A 603 3.51 8.38 32.99
C ASP A 603 4.74 7.54 33.42
N PRO A 604 5.15 7.66 34.70
CA PRO A 604 6.27 6.95 35.28
C PRO A 604 5.98 5.44 35.52
N ASP A 605 4.83 4.92 35.15
CA ASP A 605 4.53 3.50 35.31
C ASP A 605 5.13 2.69 34.16
N ASN A 606 6.42 2.53 34.23
CA ASN A 606 7.29 1.62 33.52
C ASN A 606 6.62 0.35 33.02
N THR A 607 6.53 0.21 31.72
CA THR A 607 6.15 -1.05 31.10
C THR A 607 7.32 -2.03 31.22
N GLU A 608 7.11 -3.16 31.84
CA GLU A 608 8.04 -4.29 31.81
C GLU A 608 7.73 -5.14 30.58
N THR A 609 8.74 -5.34 29.74
CA THR A 609 8.63 -6.25 28.59
C THR A 609 9.40 -7.53 28.92
N LEU A 610 8.70 -8.66 28.85
CA LEU A 610 9.27 -10.00 28.95
C LEU A 610 9.72 -10.43 27.54
N VAL A 611 10.88 -11.04 27.44
CA VAL A 611 11.44 -11.52 26.18
C VAL A 611 11.63 -13.03 26.19
N SER A 612 11.52 -13.64 25.03
CA SER A 612 11.72 -15.07 24.86
C SER A 612 13.16 -15.50 25.18
N THR A 613 13.34 -16.73 25.65
CA THR A 613 14.67 -17.27 25.95
C THR A 613 15.19 -18.09 24.78
N GLY A 614 16.38 -17.73 24.28
CA GLY A 614 17.07 -18.48 23.24
C GLY A 614 17.37 -17.64 22.00
N GLU A 615 16.53 -17.70 20.99
CA GLU A 615 16.67 -16.95 19.74
C GLU A 615 15.95 -15.60 19.84
N PHE A 616 16.34 -14.61 19.01
CA PHE A 616 15.62 -13.36 18.90
C PHE A 616 14.18 -13.61 18.42
N ALA A 617 13.23 -13.01 19.13
CA ALA A 617 11.82 -13.11 18.81
C ALA A 617 11.15 -11.73 19.02
N TRP A 618 10.10 -11.47 18.22
CA TRP A 618 9.30 -10.27 18.40
C TRP A 618 8.41 -10.39 19.64
N GLU A 619 8.46 -9.38 20.47
CA GLU A 619 7.61 -9.25 21.65
C GLU A 619 6.84 -7.95 21.57
N THR A 620 5.55 -7.99 21.89
CA THR A 620 4.72 -6.80 21.94
C THR A 620 4.92 -6.08 23.27
N GLY A 621 5.27 -4.81 23.21
CA GLY A 621 5.43 -3.93 24.37
C GLY A 621 4.18 -3.13 24.72
N GLY A 622 4.37 -1.92 25.27
CA GLY A 622 3.29 -1.02 25.65
C GLY A 622 2.68 -0.25 24.47
N GLU A 623 1.52 0.35 24.72
CA GLU A 623 0.91 1.34 23.84
C GLU A 623 1.34 2.75 24.28
N PHE A 624 1.68 3.61 23.31
CA PHE A 624 2.12 4.99 23.53
C PHE A 624 1.24 5.96 22.75
N VAL A 625 0.73 6.99 23.42
CA VAL A 625 -0.12 8.01 22.78
C VAL A 625 0.73 9.21 22.41
N ILE A 626 0.83 9.49 21.11
CA ILE A 626 1.48 10.66 20.54
C ILE A 626 0.39 11.67 20.17
N ASP A 627 0.42 12.86 20.76
CA ASP A 627 -0.56 13.90 20.49
C ASP A 627 -0.13 14.79 19.29
N GLU A 628 -1.08 15.53 18.72
CA GLU A 628 -0.84 16.42 17.57
C GLU A 628 0.27 17.48 17.83
N ALA A 629 0.51 17.86 19.08
CA ALA A 629 1.53 18.85 19.41
C ALA A 629 2.95 18.24 19.43
N SER A 630 3.05 16.93 19.42
CA SER A 630 4.27 16.14 19.47
C SER A 630 4.74 15.64 18.11
N ILE A 631 3.95 15.89 17.03
CA ILE A 631 4.32 15.52 15.66
C ILE A 631 5.53 16.34 15.21
N ASN A 632 6.51 15.67 14.57
CA ASN A 632 7.75 16.28 14.08
C ASN A 632 8.60 16.96 15.19
N VAL A 633 8.39 16.59 16.45
CA VAL A 633 9.18 17.01 17.59
C VAL A 633 9.96 15.80 18.12
N PRO A 634 11.29 15.88 18.30
CA PRO A 634 12.05 14.80 18.91
C PRO A 634 11.54 14.52 20.33
N LEU A 635 11.13 13.29 20.57
CA LEU A 635 10.66 12.78 21.86
C LEU A 635 11.66 11.77 22.38
N GLU A 636 11.93 11.79 23.68
CA GLU A 636 12.88 10.87 24.29
C GLU A 636 12.20 9.54 24.61
N PHE A 637 12.72 8.46 24.05
CA PHE A 637 12.40 7.08 24.38
C PHE A 637 13.57 6.44 25.13
N ARG A 638 13.30 5.58 26.10
CA ARG A 638 14.33 5.01 26.96
C ARG A 638 14.15 3.52 27.16
N LEU A 639 15.26 2.79 27.07
CA LEU A 639 15.35 1.41 27.53
C LEU A 639 16.11 1.35 28.85
N GLY A 640 15.50 0.77 29.87
CA GLY A 640 16.09 0.61 31.21
C GLY A 640 16.33 -0.85 31.53
N ARG A 641 17.42 -1.14 32.27
CA ARG A 641 17.72 -2.50 32.73
C ARG A 641 16.74 -2.95 33.83
N ARG A 642 16.04 -4.05 33.61
CA ARG A 642 15.37 -4.81 34.69
C ARG A 642 16.19 -6.03 35.05
N GLU A 643 16.55 -6.85 34.08
CA GLU A 643 17.41 -8.00 34.24
C GLU A 643 18.64 -7.88 33.34
N GLY A 644 19.80 -8.22 33.89
CA GLY A 644 21.05 -8.12 33.15
C GLY A 644 21.15 -9.17 32.04
N LEU A 645 21.82 -8.81 30.96
CA LEU A 645 22.07 -9.65 29.80
C LEU A 645 20.85 -9.87 28.88
N ALA A 646 19.73 -9.20 29.06
CA ALA A 646 18.72 -9.12 28.03
C ALA A 646 19.31 -8.41 26.78
N GLU A 647 19.06 -8.92 25.62
CA GLU A 647 19.53 -8.39 24.33
C GLU A 647 18.36 -7.86 23.52
N ILE A 648 18.53 -6.69 22.90
CA ILE A 648 17.53 -6.05 22.04
C ILE A 648 18.22 -5.71 20.73
N ASP A 649 17.64 -6.16 19.62
CA ASP A 649 18.11 -5.97 18.28
C ASP A 649 17.42 -4.79 17.60
N ALA A 650 16.07 -4.75 17.63
CA ALA A 650 15.31 -3.70 16.98
C ALA A 650 14.06 -3.31 17.77
N ILE A 651 13.58 -2.08 17.49
CA ILE A 651 12.37 -1.51 18.07
C ILE A 651 11.51 -0.98 16.92
N ILE A 652 10.24 -1.38 16.87
CA ILE A 652 9.28 -0.86 15.89
C ILE A 652 8.10 -0.25 16.63
N PHE A 653 7.73 0.97 16.26
CA PHE A 653 6.50 1.61 16.69
C PHE A 653 5.52 1.60 15.52
N ASP A 654 4.32 1.08 15.71
CA ASP A 654 3.28 1.00 14.70
C ASP A 654 1.98 1.62 15.17
N LEU A 655 1.45 2.56 14.38
CA LEU A 655 0.26 3.35 14.71
C LEU A 655 -1.00 2.49 14.83
N ASP A 656 -1.16 1.51 13.96
CA ASP A 656 -2.35 0.66 13.94
C ASP A 656 -2.24 -0.53 14.89
N GLY A 657 -1.02 -0.88 15.31
CA GLY A 657 -0.74 -1.99 16.22
C GLY A 657 -1.10 -3.36 15.66
N ASP A 658 -1.17 -3.48 14.33
CA ASP A 658 -1.68 -4.66 13.64
C ASP A 658 -0.63 -5.42 12.82
N LEU A 659 0.66 -5.05 12.95
CA LEU A 659 1.75 -5.74 12.26
C LEU A 659 1.91 -7.18 12.74
N SER A 660 1.90 -8.12 11.80
CA SER A 660 2.29 -9.50 12.07
C SER A 660 3.81 -9.60 12.30
N PHE A 661 4.26 -10.63 13.00
CA PHE A 661 5.71 -10.85 13.21
C PHE A 661 6.47 -11.04 11.90
N GLY A 662 5.83 -11.56 10.84
CA GLY A 662 6.44 -11.64 9.52
C GLY A 662 6.64 -10.26 8.88
N GLU A 663 5.70 -9.34 9.04
CA GLU A 663 5.82 -7.95 8.58
C GLU A 663 6.89 -7.19 9.37
N LEU A 664 6.99 -7.44 10.68
CA LEU A 664 8.03 -6.85 11.52
C LEU A 664 9.44 -7.29 11.08
N PHE A 665 9.65 -8.57 10.75
CA PHE A 665 10.93 -9.06 10.20
C PHE A 665 11.20 -8.43 8.82
N ALA A 666 10.20 -8.32 7.95
CA ALA A 666 10.36 -7.69 6.64
C ALA A 666 10.78 -6.20 6.72
N LEU A 667 10.40 -5.51 7.79
CA LEU A 667 10.84 -4.12 8.02
C LEU A 667 12.31 -4.00 8.43
N LEU A 668 12.91 -5.07 8.99
CA LEU A 668 14.33 -5.13 9.36
C LEU A 668 15.24 -5.67 8.27
N GLU A 669 14.72 -6.39 7.29
CA GLU A 669 15.48 -6.80 6.13
C GLU A 669 15.81 -5.58 5.25
N THR A 670 16.56 -4.62 5.81
CA THR A 670 17.38 -3.74 5.00
C THR A 670 18.44 -4.65 4.39
N PRO A 671 18.65 -4.64 3.06
CA PRO A 671 19.86 -5.22 2.50
C PRO A 671 21.03 -4.58 3.24
N ALA A 672 21.95 -5.40 3.76
CA ALA A 672 23.25 -4.91 4.23
C ALA A 672 23.73 -3.90 3.18
N PRO A 673 24.27 -2.70 3.57
CA PRO A 673 24.77 -1.76 2.59
C PRO A 673 25.62 -2.59 1.63
N GLU A 674 25.22 -2.62 0.35
CA GLU A 674 26.06 -3.27 -0.67
C GLU A 674 27.45 -2.72 -0.47
N PRO A 675 28.51 -3.56 -0.46
CA PRO A 675 29.86 -3.05 -0.47
C PRO A 675 29.88 -2.02 -1.59
N GLU A 676 30.21 -0.78 -1.28
CA GLU A 676 30.25 0.33 -2.24
C GLU A 676 30.79 -0.25 -3.55
N PRO A 677 30.00 -0.27 -4.65
CA PRO A 677 30.42 -0.93 -5.88
C PRO A 677 31.80 -0.36 -6.20
N ASP A 678 32.80 -1.22 -6.43
CA ASP A 678 34.18 -0.84 -6.72
C ASP A 678 34.12 0.36 -7.66
N ALA A 679 34.56 1.52 -7.18
CA ALA A 679 34.38 2.79 -7.85
C ALA A 679 34.83 2.68 -9.30
N LEU A 680 33.93 2.78 -10.26
CA LEU A 680 34.23 2.57 -11.68
C LEU A 680 35.05 3.76 -12.18
N THR A 681 36.33 3.53 -12.49
CA THR A 681 37.22 4.61 -12.93
C THR A 681 36.65 5.33 -14.15
N GLY A 682 36.41 6.64 -14.04
CA GLY A 682 35.81 7.48 -15.08
C GLY A 682 34.30 7.72 -14.95
N ASP A 683 33.64 7.12 -13.96
CA ASP A 683 32.24 7.40 -13.62
C ASP A 683 32.18 8.56 -12.63
N PHE A 684 32.16 9.76 -13.12
CA PHE A 684 32.23 10.99 -12.33
C PHE A 684 30.87 11.48 -11.82
N ASN A 685 29.77 10.98 -12.37
CA ASN A 685 28.42 11.28 -11.92
C ASN A 685 27.82 10.21 -11.01
N SER A 686 28.58 9.12 -10.78
CA SER A 686 28.19 7.98 -9.92
C SER A 686 26.90 7.25 -10.38
N ASP A 687 26.66 7.21 -11.70
CA ASP A 687 25.51 6.50 -12.28
C ASP A 687 25.82 5.04 -12.68
N GLN A 688 27.02 4.55 -12.31
CA GLN A 688 27.56 3.21 -12.56
C GLN A 688 27.86 2.89 -14.04
N PHE A 689 27.91 3.92 -14.90
CA PHE A 689 28.32 3.81 -16.30
C PHE A 689 29.35 4.88 -16.60
N VAL A 690 30.33 4.58 -17.45
CA VAL A 690 31.24 5.59 -18.01
C VAL A 690 30.74 5.94 -19.41
N ALA A 691 30.07 7.06 -19.55
CA ALA A 691 29.33 7.44 -20.74
C ALA A 691 29.52 8.93 -21.15
N GLN A 692 28.67 9.41 -22.03
CA GLN A 692 28.73 10.81 -22.49
C GLN A 692 28.50 11.82 -21.37
N ALA A 693 27.70 11.45 -20.36
CA ALA A 693 27.43 12.33 -19.21
C ALA A 693 28.69 12.63 -18.41
N ASP A 694 29.54 11.63 -18.19
CA ASP A 694 30.84 11.78 -17.49
C ASP A 694 31.82 12.62 -18.31
N LEU A 695 31.88 12.38 -19.60
CA LEU A 695 32.69 13.17 -20.51
C LEU A 695 32.25 14.65 -20.51
N ASP A 696 30.95 14.91 -20.57
CA ASP A 696 30.41 16.27 -20.54
C ASP A 696 30.68 16.93 -19.20
N LEU A 697 30.60 16.18 -18.06
CA LEU A 697 30.89 16.67 -16.72
C LEU A 697 32.37 17.10 -16.57
N VAL A 698 33.29 16.27 -17.06
CA VAL A 698 34.73 16.60 -17.06
C VAL A 698 35.02 17.80 -17.98
N LEU A 699 34.50 17.81 -19.20
CA LEU A 699 34.75 18.90 -20.16
C LEU A 699 34.15 20.23 -19.68
N LEU A 700 33.00 20.21 -19.02
CA LEU A 700 32.35 21.42 -18.49
C LEU A 700 33.17 22.07 -17.35
N ASN A 701 33.85 21.25 -16.57
CA ASN A 701 34.60 21.69 -15.38
C ASN A 701 36.11 21.67 -15.61
N PHE A 702 36.60 21.41 -16.80
CA PHE A 702 38.03 21.26 -17.11
C PHE A 702 38.84 22.50 -16.68
N GLY A 703 39.84 22.27 -15.84
CA GLY A 703 40.68 23.35 -15.28
C GLY A 703 40.15 23.93 -13.97
N ALA A 704 39.09 23.40 -13.40
CA ALA A 704 38.65 23.77 -12.05
C ALA A 704 39.69 23.31 -11.00
N THR A 705 39.94 24.15 -10.01
CA THR A 705 40.89 23.85 -8.91
C THR A 705 40.22 23.27 -7.67
N GLU A 706 38.94 23.05 -7.73
CA GLU A 706 38.11 22.35 -6.74
C GLU A 706 37.02 21.58 -7.53
N ALA A 707 36.81 20.31 -7.19
CA ALA A 707 35.73 19.52 -7.81
C ALA A 707 34.37 20.14 -7.47
N PRO A 708 33.46 20.30 -8.44
CA PRO A 708 32.13 20.80 -8.18
C PRO A 708 31.31 19.77 -7.34
N GLU A 709 30.26 20.28 -6.68
CA GLU A 709 29.34 19.44 -5.93
C GLU A 709 28.75 18.35 -6.86
N GLY A 710 28.77 17.08 -6.43
CA GLY A 710 28.32 15.94 -7.22
C GLY A 710 29.37 15.31 -8.16
N PHE A 711 30.61 15.82 -8.17
CA PHE A 711 31.72 15.24 -8.95
C PHE A 711 32.44 14.18 -8.11
N ASN A 712 32.46 12.95 -8.57
CA ASN A 712 33.08 11.86 -7.83
C ASN A 712 34.59 11.77 -8.12
N VAL A 713 35.39 12.46 -7.32
CA VAL A 713 36.87 12.52 -7.46
C VAL A 713 37.55 11.17 -7.20
N ALA A 714 36.91 10.22 -6.54
CA ALA A 714 37.49 8.89 -6.29
C ALA A 714 37.61 8.02 -7.56
N ASN A 715 36.98 8.42 -8.65
CA ASN A 715 36.93 7.69 -9.91
C ASN A 715 38.05 8.11 -10.90
N THR A 716 39.19 8.57 -10.42
CA THR A 716 40.35 8.94 -11.25
C THR A 716 41.26 7.74 -11.56
N THR A 717 42.02 7.80 -12.69
CA THR A 717 42.88 6.71 -13.13
C THR A 717 44.11 6.44 -12.28
N ASP A 718 44.53 7.40 -11.46
CA ASP A 718 45.77 7.34 -10.67
C ASP A 718 45.53 7.08 -9.17
N GLY A 719 44.29 7.03 -8.73
CA GLY A 719 43.93 6.80 -7.33
C GLY A 719 44.30 7.97 -6.39
N PHE A 720 44.63 9.14 -6.94
CA PHE A 720 44.88 10.35 -6.20
C PHE A 720 43.82 11.41 -6.51
N ASP A 721 43.10 11.79 -5.50
CA ASP A 721 42.33 13.04 -5.50
C ASP A 721 43.30 14.20 -5.46
N ASP A 722 43.65 14.77 -6.63
CA ASP A 722 44.49 15.94 -6.74
C ASP A 722 43.71 17.25 -6.61
N GLY A 723 42.36 17.15 -6.48
CA GLY A 723 41.45 18.27 -6.35
C GLY A 723 41.30 19.11 -7.62
N LEU A 724 41.85 18.66 -8.75
CA LEU A 724 41.81 19.37 -10.04
C LEU A 724 41.00 18.58 -11.05
N VAL A 725 40.12 19.19 -11.82
CA VAL A 725 39.46 18.57 -12.97
C VAL A 725 40.32 18.82 -14.19
N GLY A 726 41.06 17.82 -14.63
CA GLY A 726 42.12 17.95 -15.62
C GLY A 726 42.22 16.83 -16.63
N GLN A 727 43.45 16.62 -17.13
CA GLN A 727 43.70 15.64 -18.19
C GLN A 727 43.52 14.20 -17.68
N ASN A 728 43.83 13.94 -16.41
CA ASN A 728 43.69 12.60 -15.82
C ASN A 728 42.22 12.16 -15.76
N ASP A 729 41.34 13.09 -15.39
CA ASP A 729 39.89 12.84 -15.36
C ASP A 729 39.34 12.60 -16.76
N LEU A 730 39.76 13.39 -17.74
CA LEU A 730 39.40 13.19 -19.15
C LEU A 730 39.89 11.83 -19.66
N ASP A 731 41.13 11.46 -19.34
CA ASP A 731 41.70 10.17 -19.74
C ASP A 731 40.96 9.01 -19.04
N ALA A 732 40.51 9.19 -17.80
CA ALA A 732 39.72 8.19 -17.07
C ALA A 732 38.39 7.90 -17.80
N VAL A 733 37.65 8.93 -18.23
CA VAL A 733 36.42 8.73 -19.01
C VAL A 733 36.73 8.07 -20.36
N LEU A 734 37.71 8.61 -21.08
CA LEU A 734 38.00 8.10 -22.44
C LEU A 734 38.51 6.66 -22.46
N LEU A 735 39.31 6.24 -21.47
CA LEU A 735 39.81 4.87 -21.36
C LEU A 735 38.74 3.86 -20.97
N ASN A 736 37.76 4.30 -20.18
CA ASN A 736 36.74 3.43 -19.65
C ASN A 736 35.36 3.64 -20.29
N PHE A 737 35.27 4.45 -21.36
CA PHE A 737 34.03 4.80 -22.04
C PHE A 737 33.24 3.55 -22.48
N GLY A 738 31.99 3.42 -22.03
CA GLY A 738 31.12 2.28 -22.26
C GLY A 738 31.28 1.15 -21.24
N SER A 739 32.09 1.36 -20.19
CA SER A 739 32.18 0.44 -19.06
C SER A 739 31.01 0.65 -18.10
N SER A 740 30.60 -0.40 -17.38
CA SER A 740 29.61 -0.34 -16.32
C SER A 740 30.08 -1.21 -15.14
N SER A 741 29.64 -0.88 -13.93
CA SER A 741 29.80 -1.76 -12.79
C SER A 741 29.08 -3.10 -13.01
N ALA A 742 29.44 -4.12 -12.27
CA ALA A 742 28.81 -5.44 -12.39
C ALA A 742 27.29 -5.38 -12.14
N ALA A 743 26.85 -4.51 -11.25
CA ALA A 743 25.44 -4.27 -10.95
C ALA A 743 24.68 -3.60 -12.13
N ALA A 744 25.31 -2.65 -12.82
CA ALA A 744 24.69 -1.95 -13.95
C ALA A 744 24.61 -2.81 -15.23
N ALA A 745 25.46 -3.83 -15.36
CA ALA A 745 25.47 -4.71 -16.55
C ALA A 745 24.18 -5.53 -16.71
N VAL A 746 23.38 -5.69 -15.65
CA VAL A 746 22.13 -6.47 -15.67
C VAL A 746 20.94 -5.64 -16.21
N THR A 747 21.00 -4.31 -16.15
CA THR A 747 19.91 -3.43 -16.56
C THR A 747 20.09 -2.77 -17.93
N ALA A 748 21.23 -2.95 -18.60
CA ALA A 748 21.47 -2.37 -19.92
C ALA A 748 20.68 -3.11 -21.00
N VAL A 749 19.50 -2.61 -21.34
CA VAL A 749 18.85 -2.90 -22.62
C VAL A 749 19.75 -2.32 -23.73
N PRO A 750 20.25 -3.11 -24.67
CA PRO A 750 21.11 -2.57 -25.72
C PRO A 750 20.32 -1.57 -26.57
N GLU A 751 20.70 -0.31 -26.52
CA GLU A 751 20.27 0.66 -27.50
C GLU A 751 20.58 0.14 -28.93
N PRO A 752 19.71 0.34 -29.91
CA PRO A 752 20.00 -0.08 -31.28
C PRO A 752 21.23 0.65 -31.77
N ALA A 753 22.28 -0.11 -32.08
CA ALA A 753 23.56 0.34 -32.54
C ALA A 753 23.40 1.38 -33.69
N THR A 754 23.61 2.64 -33.41
CA THR A 754 24.00 3.63 -34.43
C THR A 754 25.48 3.39 -34.73
N ALA A 755 25.69 2.40 -35.59
CA ALA A 755 27.00 2.15 -36.17
C ALA A 755 27.43 3.35 -37.01
N GLY A 756 28.48 3.98 -36.56
CA GLY A 756 29.49 4.54 -37.42
C GLY A 756 29.22 5.86 -38.08
N LEU A 757 30.02 6.83 -37.78
CA LEU A 757 30.89 7.47 -38.78
C LEU A 757 31.89 8.42 -38.10
N LEU A 758 33.01 7.89 -37.70
CA LEU A 758 34.26 8.64 -37.71
C LEU A 758 34.80 8.56 -39.14
N GLY A 759 34.69 9.65 -39.89
CA GLY A 759 35.15 9.75 -41.26
C GLY A 759 35.34 11.21 -41.65
N VAL A 760 36.50 11.77 -41.30
CA VAL A 760 37.29 12.78 -42.06
C VAL A 760 36.56 13.96 -42.69
N ALA A 761 36.95 15.15 -42.24
CA ALA A 761 36.78 16.44 -42.88
C ALA A 761 37.19 16.41 -44.35
N GLY A 762 36.34 16.96 -45.23
CA GLY A 762 36.64 17.19 -46.62
C GLY A 762 35.54 17.98 -47.31
N ALA A 763 35.85 19.21 -47.61
CA ALA A 763 35.03 20.22 -48.28
C ALA A 763 34.31 19.77 -49.55
N GLY A 764 33.16 20.40 -49.80
CA GLY A 764 32.65 20.47 -51.18
C GLY A 764 31.16 20.66 -51.32
N LEU A 765 30.71 21.86 -51.25
CA LEU A 765 29.82 22.59 -52.16
C LEU A 765 28.84 21.81 -53.08
N LEU A 766 27.57 22.26 -53.04
CA LEU A 766 26.64 22.56 -54.14
C LEU A 766 25.70 21.44 -54.67
N VAL A 767 24.49 21.86 -54.72
CA VAL A 767 23.48 21.91 -55.79
C VAL A 767 22.19 21.11 -55.60
N ARG A 768 21.16 21.88 -55.25
CA ARG A 768 19.77 21.96 -55.79
C ARG A 768 19.29 20.89 -56.80
N ARG A 769 18.13 20.34 -56.54
CA ARG A 769 16.82 20.43 -57.29
C ARG A 769 15.96 19.21 -57.03
N ARG A 770 14.80 19.42 -56.48
CA ARG A 770 13.43 19.54 -57.03
C ARG A 770 12.90 18.37 -57.88
N ARG A 771 11.71 17.93 -57.43
CA ARG A 771 10.57 17.31 -58.16
C ARG A 771 10.65 15.78 -58.28
N ASP A 772 9.59 15.04 -57.98
CA ASP A 772 8.13 15.26 -58.04
C ASP A 772 7.45 14.61 -56.83
#